data_1da000dd8c9c7c4e3b1f01ee07002098
#
_entry.id   1da000dd8c9c7c4e3b1f01ee07002098
#
_cell.length_a   1.000
_cell.length_b   1.000
_cell.length_c   1.000
_cell.angle_alpha   90.00
_cell.angle_beta   90.00
_cell.angle_gamma   90.00
#
_symmetry.space_group_name_H-M   'P 1'
#
loop_
_entity.id
_entity.type
_entity.pdbx_description
1 polymer ?
#
loop_
_entity_poly.entity_id
_entity_poly.type
_entity_poly.pdbx_seq_one_letter_code
_entity_poly.pdbx_strand_id
1 'polypeptide(L)'
;MYINGFIFGKRMGDYYMDDYKDDHKDEYNDESSRHKKPGHDNSKNEQLNKYREKNTGPGEKLTSDAGLKISNDRWSLRAGRRGPTLFQDFHFYKKQSHFNRERIPEKVVHARGDGAYGEFELYKSMRHVTRAHFLQEPGCKTPVFVRFSNFIGSKGSKDTAIDIRGFATKFYTQEGNYDMLALSFAVFSVMDAMKFADFVHAVKPNPRTAVPQATVAHDNAWDYVANNQEIAHFIMWLMSGRGRPRSWRMMEAWPVNTFRFINEHGKSTFVRFVWKPMLGVHSLLLDEANIIGGVDPDYHRRDLHEAIMCGAYPEYELGVQLIQEEDQFKYDFDILDDTKLWPEEVIPVEIIGKMTLNRLVDNHFAEEEQVSFDPATVVPGIDFTNDPVLQGRSFAYRDTDYHRLGTGNINNIPVNQPIVETNLNQRQSDVRHRIDVDSVHYHKNSLAGNTPKETPPEKGGYAHYPEKVDGHKTRERPGESFFDFFSQPRMFWNSMTPVEKQQIVETFNFHLGYVKSKSVRQQVVDMFGNVDTHMATAIAESIGVNPPKESHVPVTKSSPALSQANTAYYPYTQKVAVLIGNGFNGKEVKNVLDYLHHCGVFIDIISENLGTVKGDDGMQIEVNTIFTSTYSVLYDSLYVVGGKTKNEAKFRSDIKSFVKEAYKHYKPIGVATTAASYFNNTNKNNLAGVVFAENNPNFKDEFVSAIAQQRFWNRK
;
A
#
# COMPACT_ATOMS: atom_id res chain seq x y z
N MET A 1 -14.12 29.82 15.42
CA MET A 1 -12.69 30.07 15.22
C MET A 1 -11.95 29.72 16.50
N TYR A 2 -11.79 28.44 16.80
CA TYR A 2 -10.96 27.93 17.89
C TYR A 2 -10.22 26.72 17.35
N ILE A 3 -8.92 26.89 17.11
CA ILE A 3 -8.00 25.79 16.85
C ILE A 3 -7.57 25.30 18.23
N ASN A 4 -8.12 24.18 18.67
CA ASN A 4 -7.71 23.54 19.92
C ASN A 4 -6.30 22.99 19.75
N GLY A 5 -5.42 23.39 20.68
CA GLY A 5 -4.02 23.06 20.69
C GLY A 5 -3.76 21.56 20.76
N PHE A 6 -3.02 21.09 19.80
CA PHE A 6 -2.33 19.80 19.91
C PHE A 6 -1.14 19.97 20.86
N ILE A 7 -1.09 19.14 21.87
CA ILE A 7 -0.03 19.11 22.87
C ILE A 7 1.23 18.56 22.21
N PHE A 8 2.31 19.32 22.26
CA PHE A 8 3.65 18.84 21.89
C PHE A 8 4.01 17.59 22.72
N GLY A 9 4.36 16.48 22.07
CA GLY A 9 5.08 15.40 22.70
C GLY A 9 4.42 14.03 22.84
N LYS A 10 3.25 13.75 22.24
CA LYS A 10 2.70 12.39 22.32
C LYS A 10 3.34 11.46 21.29
N ARG A 11 3.89 10.33 21.78
CA ARG A 11 4.39 9.22 20.97
C ARG A 11 3.24 8.39 20.38
N MET A 12 3.51 7.69 19.30
CA MET A 12 2.63 6.62 18.82
C MET A 12 2.30 5.58 19.93
N GLY A 13 3.23 5.31 20.85
CA GLY A 13 3.00 4.49 22.05
C GLY A 13 2.01 5.12 23.05
N ASP A 14 1.90 6.42 23.09
CA ASP A 14 1.00 7.13 24.02
C ASP A 14 -0.47 7.02 23.55
N TYR A 15 -0.72 6.89 22.25
CA TYR A 15 -2.08 6.63 21.72
C TYR A 15 -2.60 5.23 22.06
N TYR A 16 -1.70 4.24 22.19
CA TYR A 16 -2.05 2.89 22.66
C TYR A 16 -2.09 2.79 24.17
N MET A 17 -1.43 3.70 24.91
CA MET A 17 -1.35 3.68 26.38
C MET A 17 -2.37 4.59 27.07
N ASP A 18 -2.90 5.63 26.41
CA ASP A 18 -3.93 6.48 27.00
C ASP A 18 -5.26 5.73 27.24
N ASP A 19 -5.54 4.65 26.46
CA ASP A 19 -6.64 3.72 26.76
C ASP A 19 -6.40 2.86 28.02
N TYR A 20 -5.18 2.87 28.59
CA TYR A 20 -4.80 2.05 29.76
C TYR A 20 -4.52 2.86 31.04
N LYS A 21 -4.51 4.20 31.01
CA LYS A 21 -4.07 5.02 32.17
C LYS A 21 -5.14 5.79 32.90
N ASP A 22 -6.38 5.75 32.50
CA ASP A 22 -7.47 6.46 33.19
C ASP A 22 -8.28 5.58 34.16
N ASP A 23 -7.58 4.96 35.13
CA ASP A 23 -8.20 4.35 36.28
C ASP A 23 -7.60 4.91 37.57
N HIS A 24 -7.97 6.13 37.91
CA HIS A 24 -8.16 6.64 39.28
C HIS A 24 -8.54 8.12 39.21
N LYS A 25 -9.85 8.40 39.19
CA LYS A 25 -10.56 9.36 40.01
C LYS A 25 -12.00 9.58 39.56
N ASP A 26 -12.88 9.22 40.51
CA ASP A 26 -14.15 9.81 40.87
C ASP A 26 -15.24 10.08 39.87
N GLU A 27 -16.35 9.40 40.18
CA GLU A 27 -17.73 9.65 39.80
C GLU A 27 -18.08 11.10 39.42
N TYR A 28 -18.58 11.26 38.19
CA TYR A 28 -19.80 12.06 37.99
C TYR A 28 -20.44 11.72 36.64
N ASN A 29 -21.72 11.45 36.66
CA ASN A 29 -22.63 11.29 35.52
C ASN A 29 -22.48 12.45 34.55
N ASP A 30 -22.15 12.12 33.26
CA ASP A 30 -22.70 12.88 32.15
C ASP A 30 -22.84 11.99 30.89
N GLU A 31 -24.10 11.63 30.64
CA GLU A 31 -24.54 10.88 29.45
C GLU A 31 -24.68 11.77 28.19
N SER A 32 -23.94 12.85 28.03
CA SER A 32 -24.23 13.78 26.92
C SER A 32 -23.07 14.34 26.12
N SER A 33 -21.90 13.73 26.10
CA SER A 33 -20.89 14.18 25.12
C SER A 33 -19.91 13.09 24.63
N ARG A 34 -20.44 12.08 23.93
CA ARG A 34 -19.60 11.38 22.97
C ARG A 34 -19.28 12.38 21.88
N HIS A 35 -18.11 13.03 21.96
CA HIS A 35 -17.59 13.83 20.86
C HIS A 35 -17.43 12.92 19.63
N LYS A 36 -18.42 12.97 18.74
CA LYS A 36 -18.29 12.39 17.39
C LYS A 36 -17.10 13.05 16.72
N LYS A 37 -16.02 12.30 16.50
CA LYS A 37 -14.93 12.76 15.65
C LYS A 37 -15.51 12.98 14.25
N PRO A 38 -15.32 14.14 13.61
CA PRO A 38 -15.84 14.36 12.26
C PRO A 38 -15.26 13.33 11.29
N GLY A 39 -16.09 12.70 10.48
CA GLY A 39 -15.67 11.82 9.37
C GLY A 39 -15.75 10.31 9.62
N HIS A 40 -16.26 9.84 10.76
CA HIS A 40 -16.31 8.39 11.08
C HIS A 40 -17.67 7.71 10.88
N ASP A 41 -18.73 8.46 10.68
CA ASP A 41 -20.09 7.91 10.60
C ASP A 41 -20.52 7.69 9.14
N ASN A 42 -20.36 6.47 8.64
CA ASN A 42 -20.95 6.03 7.39
C ASN A 42 -21.68 4.69 7.59
N SER A 43 -22.50 4.30 6.61
CA SER A 43 -23.36 3.10 6.69
C SER A 43 -22.58 1.81 6.95
N LYS A 44 -21.34 1.68 6.48
CA LYS A 44 -20.49 0.52 6.77
C LYS A 44 -20.01 0.54 8.22
N ASN A 45 -19.62 1.69 8.72
CA ASN A 45 -19.19 1.84 10.11
C ASN A 45 -20.34 1.55 11.08
N GLU A 46 -21.57 2.02 10.77
CA GLU A 46 -22.78 1.69 11.52
C GLU A 46 -23.08 0.18 11.53
N GLN A 47 -22.88 -0.48 10.39
CA GLN A 47 -23.03 -1.94 10.30
C GLN A 47 -21.99 -2.65 11.18
N LEU A 48 -20.71 -2.25 11.13
CA LEU A 48 -19.63 -2.83 11.92
C LEU A 48 -19.83 -2.65 13.43
N ASN A 49 -20.47 -1.55 13.87
CA ASN A 49 -20.79 -1.31 15.29
C ASN A 49 -21.63 -2.44 15.92
N LYS A 50 -22.40 -3.18 15.11
CA LYS A 50 -23.20 -4.33 15.60
C LYS A 50 -22.33 -5.53 15.98
N TYR A 51 -21.08 -5.58 15.54
CA TYR A 51 -20.14 -6.67 15.74
C TYR A 51 -19.00 -6.32 16.68
N ARG A 52 -18.88 -5.04 17.07
CA ARG A 52 -17.84 -4.57 17.99
C ARG A 52 -18.21 -4.92 19.43
N GLU A 53 -17.30 -5.61 20.10
CA GLU A 53 -17.44 -5.98 21.50
C GLU A 53 -16.23 -5.44 22.29
N LYS A 54 -16.49 -4.74 23.39
CA LYS A 54 -15.46 -4.32 24.33
C LYS A 54 -15.46 -5.31 25.50
N ASN A 55 -14.44 -6.18 25.54
CA ASN A 55 -14.33 -7.25 26.52
C ASN A 55 -13.40 -6.93 27.72
N THR A 56 -12.84 -5.72 27.73
CA THR A 56 -11.95 -5.23 28.79
C THR A 56 -12.56 -3.98 29.42
N GLY A 57 -12.55 -3.93 30.72
CA GLY A 57 -13.05 -2.77 31.48
C GLY A 57 -13.27 -3.12 32.96
N PRO A 58 -13.50 -2.11 33.82
CA PRO A 58 -13.75 -2.34 35.22
C PRO A 58 -14.97 -3.24 35.44
N GLY A 59 -14.78 -4.35 36.14
CA GLY A 59 -15.85 -5.29 36.46
C GLY A 59 -16.05 -6.45 35.48
N GLU A 60 -15.40 -6.44 34.30
CA GLU A 60 -15.48 -7.53 33.35
C GLU A 60 -14.89 -8.84 33.92
N LYS A 61 -15.51 -9.96 33.59
CA LYS A 61 -15.17 -11.27 34.12
C LYS A 61 -14.66 -12.19 33.01
N LEU A 62 -13.52 -12.84 33.22
CA LEU A 62 -13.05 -13.88 32.32
C LEU A 62 -14.05 -15.04 32.29
N THR A 63 -14.41 -15.44 31.08
CA THR A 63 -15.30 -16.59 30.84
C THR A 63 -14.68 -17.57 29.87
N SER A 64 -15.22 -18.80 29.83
CA SER A 64 -15.02 -19.69 28.70
C SER A 64 -15.85 -19.21 27.49
N ASP A 65 -15.61 -19.80 26.32
CA ASP A 65 -16.40 -19.63 25.10
C ASP A 65 -17.90 -20.01 25.26
N ALA A 66 -18.22 -20.79 26.28
CA ALA A 66 -19.60 -21.17 26.66
C ALA A 66 -20.19 -20.27 27.77
N GLY A 67 -19.54 -19.15 28.13
CA GLY A 67 -20.02 -18.20 29.13
C GLY A 67 -19.79 -18.56 30.59
N LEU A 68 -19.08 -19.67 30.88
CA LEU A 68 -18.76 -20.05 32.27
C LEU A 68 -17.66 -19.16 32.83
N LYS A 69 -17.89 -18.51 33.97
CA LYS A 69 -16.89 -17.67 34.67
C LYS A 69 -15.72 -18.52 35.16
N ILE A 70 -14.50 -18.09 34.85
CA ILE A 70 -13.27 -18.81 35.15
C ILE A 70 -12.68 -18.29 36.44
N SER A 71 -12.47 -19.18 37.40
CA SER A 71 -11.90 -18.84 38.72
C SER A 71 -10.35 -18.81 38.72
N ASN A 72 -9.71 -19.51 37.82
CA ASN A 72 -8.26 -19.60 37.74
C ASN A 72 -7.81 -19.82 36.28
N ASP A 73 -7.06 -18.88 35.74
CA ASP A 73 -6.46 -18.95 34.38
C ASP A 73 -4.93 -19.16 34.41
N ARG A 74 -4.34 -19.33 35.61
CA ARG A 74 -2.87 -19.43 35.78
C ARG A 74 -2.36 -20.87 35.92
N TRP A 75 -3.16 -21.73 36.50
CA TRP A 75 -2.71 -23.07 36.89
C TRP A 75 -3.67 -24.13 36.33
N SER A 76 -3.10 -25.15 35.68
CA SER A 76 -3.85 -26.35 35.28
C SER A 76 -4.29 -27.18 36.48
N LEU A 77 -5.41 -27.89 36.33
CA LEU A 77 -5.88 -28.86 37.35
C LEU A 77 -4.90 -30.01 37.47
N ARG A 78 -4.49 -30.36 38.70
CA ARG A 78 -3.47 -31.37 39.00
C ARG A 78 -3.92 -32.35 40.08
N ALA A 79 -3.43 -33.56 39.97
CA ALA A 79 -3.54 -34.55 41.05
C ALA A 79 -2.44 -34.34 42.11
N GLY A 80 -2.66 -33.39 43.03
CA GLY A 80 -1.67 -33.01 44.04
C GLY A 80 -0.64 -31.98 43.52
N ARG A 81 0.17 -31.44 44.46
CA ARG A 81 1.08 -30.31 44.22
C ARG A 81 2.12 -30.55 43.10
N ARG A 82 2.58 -31.80 42.95
CA ARG A 82 3.59 -32.23 41.97
C ARG A 82 3.06 -33.31 41.01
N GLY A 83 1.79 -33.58 41.09
CA GLY A 83 1.15 -34.64 40.29
C GLY A 83 0.88 -34.20 38.87
N PRO A 84 0.40 -35.12 38.03
CA PRO A 84 0.08 -34.86 36.62
C PRO A 84 -1.08 -33.88 36.48
N THR A 85 -1.06 -33.09 35.38
CA THR A 85 -2.22 -32.34 34.90
C THR A 85 -3.31 -33.31 34.46
N LEU A 86 -4.54 -33.00 34.83
CA LEU A 86 -5.69 -33.86 34.53
C LEU A 86 -6.41 -33.43 33.24
N PHE A 87 -6.76 -34.41 32.40
CA PHE A 87 -7.42 -34.16 31.15
C PHE A 87 -8.85 -33.58 31.31
N GLN A 88 -9.46 -33.74 32.45
CA GLN A 88 -10.78 -33.12 32.78
C GLN A 88 -10.71 -31.61 32.96
N ASP A 89 -9.53 -30.98 32.89
CA ASP A 89 -9.38 -29.53 32.87
C ASP A 89 -9.83 -28.97 31.50
N PHE A 90 -11.13 -28.80 31.37
CA PHE A 90 -11.73 -28.31 30.12
C PHE A 90 -11.27 -26.91 29.75
N HIS A 91 -10.95 -26.05 30.72
CA HIS A 91 -10.44 -24.70 30.44
C HIS A 91 -9.06 -24.74 29.82
N PHE A 92 -8.15 -25.50 30.38
CA PHE A 92 -6.81 -25.73 29.81
C PHE A 92 -6.91 -26.32 28.38
N TYR A 93 -7.74 -27.36 28.20
CA TYR A 93 -7.95 -27.98 26.91
C TYR A 93 -8.46 -26.98 25.85
N LYS A 94 -9.52 -26.21 26.16
CA LYS A 94 -10.09 -25.23 25.22
C LYS A 94 -9.10 -24.12 24.89
N LYS A 95 -8.40 -23.59 25.89
CA LYS A 95 -7.39 -22.55 25.71
C LYS A 95 -6.26 -23.01 24.78
N GLN A 96 -5.71 -24.20 24.99
CA GLN A 96 -4.68 -24.79 24.13
C GLN A 96 -5.20 -25.10 22.74
N SER A 97 -6.39 -25.68 22.64
CA SER A 97 -7.01 -26.06 21.37
C SER A 97 -7.28 -24.84 20.49
N HIS A 98 -7.76 -23.74 21.07
CA HIS A 98 -7.97 -22.47 20.35
C HIS A 98 -6.64 -21.88 19.90
N PHE A 99 -5.66 -21.75 20.81
CA PHE A 99 -4.32 -21.25 20.50
C PHE A 99 -3.68 -21.97 19.31
N ASN A 100 -3.79 -23.29 19.23
CA ASN A 100 -3.23 -24.07 18.12
C ASN A 100 -3.87 -23.74 16.75
N ARG A 101 -4.96 -22.98 16.71
CA ARG A 101 -5.75 -22.63 15.51
C ARG A 101 -5.83 -21.13 15.24
N GLU A 102 -5.05 -20.30 15.97
CA GLU A 102 -5.05 -18.84 15.81
C GLU A 102 -4.39 -18.33 14.52
N ARG A 103 -3.85 -19.24 13.70
CA ARG A 103 -3.31 -18.92 12.39
C ARG A 103 -4.11 -19.60 11.31
N ILE A 104 -4.46 -18.82 10.29
CA ILE A 104 -5.03 -19.30 9.02
C ILE A 104 -3.94 -19.29 7.95
N PRO A 105 -4.10 -20.01 6.82
CA PRO A 105 -3.15 -19.97 5.71
C PRO A 105 -2.88 -18.54 5.23
N GLU A 106 -1.64 -18.24 4.91
CA GLU A 106 -1.29 -16.97 4.25
C GLU A 106 -1.96 -16.88 2.88
N LYS A 107 -2.23 -15.66 2.41
CA LYS A 107 -2.60 -15.45 1.00
C LYS A 107 -1.47 -15.97 0.12
N VAL A 108 -1.79 -16.70 -0.95
CA VAL A 108 -0.81 -17.33 -1.86
C VAL A 108 0.13 -16.28 -2.48
N VAL A 109 -0.38 -15.10 -2.76
CA VAL A 109 0.34 -13.85 -3.05
C VAL A 109 -0.31 -12.74 -2.23
N HIS A 110 0.37 -11.61 -2.00
CA HIS A 110 -0.11 -10.51 -1.16
C HIS A 110 -0.30 -10.88 0.33
N ALA A 111 0.52 -11.80 0.86
CA ALA A 111 0.42 -12.21 2.26
C ALA A 111 0.74 -11.07 3.24
N ARG A 112 1.78 -10.30 2.95
CA ARG A 112 2.17 -9.09 3.72
C ARG A 112 1.31 -7.91 3.32
N GLY A 113 0.56 -7.32 4.26
CA GLY A 113 -0.27 -6.16 3.96
C GLY A 113 -0.92 -5.54 5.19
N ASP A 114 -1.67 -4.46 4.96
CA ASP A 114 -2.50 -3.78 5.95
C ASP A 114 -3.65 -3.04 5.27
N GLY A 115 -4.66 -2.64 6.05
CA GLY A 115 -5.85 -2.01 5.50
C GLY A 115 -6.37 -0.84 6.32
N ALA A 116 -7.19 -0.02 5.65
CA ALA A 116 -7.90 1.10 6.26
C ALA A 116 -9.28 1.28 5.64
N TYR A 117 -10.20 1.81 6.42
CA TYR A 117 -11.51 2.26 5.97
C TYR A 117 -11.46 3.71 5.53
N GLY A 118 -12.41 4.07 4.68
CA GLY A 118 -12.57 5.44 4.21
C GLY A 118 -13.85 5.64 3.43
N GLU A 119 -13.86 6.72 2.64
CA GLU A 119 -14.96 7.09 1.77
C GLU A 119 -14.44 7.50 0.40
N PHE A 120 -15.15 7.08 -0.64
CA PHE A 120 -15.00 7.59 -2.00
C PHE A 120 -16.10 8.63 -2.24
N GLU A 121 -15.74 9.80 -2.75
CA GLU A 121 -16.66 10.87 -3.14
C GLU A 121 -16.56 11.13 -4.65
N LEU A 122 -17.67 11.01 -5.35
CA LEU A 122 -17.74 11.26 -6.77
C LEU A 122 -17.71 12.76 -7.07
N TYR A 123 -16.85 13.21 -7.99
CA TYR A 123 -16.76 14.59 -8.43
C TYR A 123 -17.67 14.90 -9.62
N LYS A 124 -17.75 13.93 -10.55
CA LYS A 124 -18.38 14.12 -11.86
C LYS A 124 -19.27 12.94 -12.22
N SER A 125 -20.47 13.23 -12.69
CA SER A 125 -21.41 12.20 -13.16
C SER A 125 -20.85 11.40 -14.35
N MET A 126 -20.92 10.09 -14.26
CA MET A 126 -20.52 9.15 -15.31
C MET A 126 -21.71 8.50 -16.02
N ARG A 127 -22.92 9.07 -15.91
CA ARG A 127 -24.16 8.56 -16.53
C ARG A 127 -24.05 8.28 -18.01
N HIS A 128 -23.26 9.09 -18.72
CA HIS A 128 -23.09 8.97 -20.16
C HIS A 128 -22.43 7.65 -20.59
N VAL A 129 -21.64 7.00 -19.68
CA VAL A 129 -20.92 5.76 -19.98
C VAL A 129 -21.32 4.59 -19.08
N THR A 130 -21.80 4.81 -17.86
CA THR A 130 -22.20 3.73 -16.93
C THR A 130 -23.48 4.05 -16.18
N ARG A 131 -24.26 3.01 -15.88
CA ARG A 131 -25.43 3.10 -14.98
C ARG A 131 -25.11 2.75 -13.53
N ALA A 132 -23.86 2.46 -13.17
CA ALA A 132 -23.47 2.14 -11.80
C ALA A 132 -23.85 3.28 -10.84
N HIS A 133 -24.68 2.98 -9.83
CA HIS A 133 -25.32 4.01 -9.00
C HIS A 133 -24.32 4.92 -8.30
N PHE A 134 -23.23 4.37 -7.74
CA PHE A 134 -22.23 5.15 -7.03
C PHE A 134 -21.41 6.11 -7.91
N LEU A 135 -21.57 6.03 -9.25
CA LEU A 135 -20.94 6.89 -10.26
C LEU A 135 -21.95 7.84 -10.94
N GLN A 136 -23.17 7.99 -10.39
CA GLN A 136 -24.23 8.80 -11.04
C GLN A 136 -24.26 10.25 -10.60
N GLU A 137 -24.26 10.50 -9.28
CA GLU A 137 -24.50 11.83 -8.73
C GLU A 137 -23.22 12.39 -8.08
N PRO A 138 -22.71 13.54 -8.52
CA PRO A 138 -21.61 14.24 -7.87
C PRO A 138 -21.90 14.49 -6.39
N GLY A 139 -20.89 14.32 -5.53
CA GLY A 139 -21.02 14.39 -4.10
C GLY A 139 -21.54 13.10 -3.43
N CYS A 140 -21.88 12.06 -4.22
CA CYS A 140 -22.21 10.75 -3.68
C CYS A 140 -21.00 10.18 -2.95
N LYS A 141 -21.20 9.80 -1.67
CA LYS A 141 -20.20 9.18 -0.82
C LYS A 141 -20.46 7.69 -0.68
N THR A 142 -19.45 6.89 -0.98
CA THR A 142 -19.49 5.44 -0.89
C THR A 142 -18.44 4.98 0.10
N PRO A 143 -18.80 4.25 1.18
CA PRO A 143 -17.84 3.67 2.10
C PRO A 143 -16.90 2.71 1.37
N VAL A 144 -15.62 2.71 1.77
CA VAL A 144 -14.62 1.81 1.20
C VAL A 144 -13.78 1.14 2.30
N PHE A 145 -13.22 -0.02 1.95
CA PHE A 145 -12.09 -0.62 2.63
C PHE A 145 -10.96 -0.83 1.63
N VAL A 146 -9.77 -0.38 1.96
CA VAL A 146 -8.58 -0.56 1.12
C VAL A 146 -7.58 -1.47 1.82
N ARG A 147 -7.01 -2.41 1.07
CA ARG A 147 -5.89 -3.23 1.52
C ARG A 147 -4.67 -2.98 0.65
N PHE A 148 -3.58 -2.52 1.26
CA PHE A 148 -2.25 -2.44 0.68
C PHE A 148 -1.47 -3.74 0.97
N SER A 149 -0.60 -4.17 0.05
CA SER A 149 0.15 -5.41 0.25
C SER A 149 1.38 -5.52 -0.65
N ASN A 150 2.34 -6.35 -0.25
CA ASN A 150 3.44 -6.80 -1.10
C ASN A 150 3.05 -8.11 -1.80
N PHE A 151 3.50 -8.30 -3.04
CA PHE A 151 3.11 -9.46 -3.86
C PHE A 151 3.88 -10.73 -3.49
N ILE A 152 5.22 -10.67 -3.43
CA ILE A 152 6.07 -11.86 -3.39
C ILE A 152 6.23 -12.41 -1.98
N GLY A 153 6.45 -11.55 -0.99
CA GLY A 153 6.88 -11.94 0.34
C GLY A 153 5.83 -12.66 1.16
N SER A 154 6.28 -13.49 2.12
CA SER A 154 5.43 -14.05 3.17
C SER A 154 4.89 -12.95 4.10
N LYS A 155 3.93 -13.29 4.98
CA LYS A 155 3.38 -12.35 5.97
C LYS A 155 4.44 -11.70 6.86
N GLY A 156 5.52 -12.42 7.19
CA GLY A 156 6.65 -11.93 8.01
C GLY A 156 7.75 -11.19 7.24
N SER A 157 7.58 -10.94 5.95
CA SER A 157 8.55 -10.18 5.16
C SER A 157 8.51 -8.67 5.47
N LYS A 158 9.48 -7.92 4.93
CA LYS A 158 9.59 -6.46 5.11
C LYS A 158 8.71 -5.69 4.12
N ASP A 159 8.15 -4.56 4.54
CA ASP A 159 7.32 -3.69 3.69
C ASP A 159 8.10 -3.07 2.53
N THR A 160 9.37 -2.72 2.75
CA THR A 160 10.21 -2.02 1.77
C THR A 160 10.94 -2.95 0.80
N ALA A 161 10.54 -4.23 0.72
CA ALA A 161 11.05 -5.13 -0.33
C ALA A 161 10.79 -4.54 -1.72
N ILE A 162 11.71 -4.75 -2.67
CA ILE A 162 11.51 -4.39 -4.07
C ILE A 162 10.48 -5.36 -4.64
N ASP A 163 9.27 -4.85 -4.86
CA ASP A 163 8.10 -5.66 -5.19
C ASP A 163 7.01 -4.78 -5.81
N ILE A 164 6.08 -5.37 -6.56
CA ILE A 164 4.83 -4.73 -6.90
C ILE A 164 3.92 -4.68 -5.66
N ARG A 165 3.20 -3.59 -5.49
CA ARG A 165 2.23 -3.45 -4.38
C ARG A 165 0.82 -3.73 -4.86
N GLY A 166 0.05 -4.47 -4.06
CA GLY A 166 -1.38 -4.56 -4.18
C GLY A 166 -2.05 -3.33 -3.58
N PHE A 167 -3.16 -2.93 -4.18
CA PHE A 167 -4.03 -1.85 -3.75
C PHE A 167 -5.48 -2.27 -4.04
N ALA A 168 -6.04 -3.10 -3.19
CA ALA A 168 -7.38 -3.63 -3.37
C ALA A 168 -8.40 -2.74 -2.65
N THR A 169 -9.40 -2.26 -3.37
CA THR A 169 -10.48 -1.40 -2.85
C THR A 169 -11.80 -2.14 -2.92
N LYS A 170 -12.47 -2.28 -1.81
CA LYS A 170 -13.86 -2.75 -1.70
C LYS A 170 -14.75 -1.54 -1.51
N PHE A 171 -15.66 -1.30 -2.45
CA PHE A 171 -16.72 -0.29 -2.35
C PHE A 171 -17.99 -0.95 -1.81
N TYR A 172 -18.54 -0.39 -0.76
CA TYR A 172 -19.82 -0.82 -0.20
C TYR A 172 -20.93 0.05 -0.79
N THR A 173 -21.40 -0.31 -2.00
CA THR A 173 -22.37 0.50 -2.73
C THR A 173 -23.82 0.19 -2.35
N GLN A 174 -24.75 1.04 -2.80
CA GLN A 174 -26.19 0.83 -2.64
C GLN A 174 -26.77 -0.28 -3.56
N GLU A 175 -25.93 -0.86 -4.43
CA GLU A 175 -26.29 -1.96 -5.34
C GLU A 175 -25.56 -3.27 -4.98
N GLY A 176 -24.79 -3.29 -3.88
CA GLY A 176 -23.94 -4.38 -3.46
C GLY A 176 -22.47 -3.98 -3.38
N ASN A 177 -21.59 -4.93 -3.09
CA ASN A 177 -20.16 -4.66 -3.10
C ASN A 177 -19.64 -4.55 -4.53
N TYR A 178 -18.65 -3.68 -4.73
CA TYR A 178 -17.81 -3.64 -5.91
C TYR A 178 -16.34 -3.73 -5.48
N ASP A 179 -15.59 -4.69 -6.04
CA ASP A 179 -14.18 -4.91 -5.70
C ASP A 179 -13.26 -4.48 -6.85
N MET A 180 -12.45 -3.45 -6.62
CA MET A 180 -11.43 -2.96 -7.57
C MET A 180 -10.05 -3.38 -7.08
N LEU A 181 -9.43 -4.36 -7.72
CA LEU A 181 -8.15 -4.91 -7.33
C LEU A 181 -7.02 -4.36 -8.19
N ALA A 182 -6.38 -3.32 -7.69
CA ALA A 182 -5.32 -2.61 -8.37
C ALA A 182 -3.91 -3.05 -7.91
N LEU A 183 -2.92 -2.73 -8.73
CA LEU A 183 -1.50 -2.96 -8.50
C LEU A 183 -0.73 -1.65 -8.73
N SER A 184 0.43 -1.48 -8.08
CA SER A 184 1.24 -0.26 -8.22
C SER A 184 1.97 -0.12 -9.57
N PHE A 185 1.75 -1.03 -10.51
CA PHE A 185 2.24 -0.97 -11.88
C PHE A 185 1.07 -0.91 -12.86
N ALA A 186 1.24 -0.18 -13.94
CA ALA A 186 0.23 -0.07 -14.98
C ALA A 186 0.16 -1.30 -15.90
N VAL A 187 1.06 -2.27 -15.70
CA VAL A 187 1.17 -3.48 -16.50
C VAL A 187 1.30 -4.73 -15.63
N PHE A 188 0.84 -5.84 -16.17
CA PHE A 188 0.96 -7.15 -15.55
C PHE A 188 2.12 -7.96 -16.17
N SER A 189 2.50 -9.06 -15.53
CA SER A 189 3.66 -9.87 -15.91
C SER A 189 3.39 -10.86 -17.05
N VAL A 190 2.13 -11.20 -17.28
CA VAL A 190 1.68 -12.16 -18.29
C VAL A 190 0.37 -11.68 -18.92
N MET A 191 0.14 -12.04 -20.18
CA MET A 191 -1.13 -11.77 -20.86
C MET A 191 -2.18 -12.88 -20.61
N ASP A 192 -1.74 -14.09 -20.31
CA ASP A 192 -2.63 -15.23 -20.11
C ASP A 192 -2.49 -15.78 -18.69
N ALA A 193 -3.61 -15.88 -17.97
CA ALA A 193 -3.64 -16.37 -16.59
C ALA A 193 -3.09 -17.81 -16.44
N MET A 194 -3.03 -18.61 -17.51
CA MET A 194 -2.41 -19.94 -17.52
C MET A 194 -0.93 -19.89 -17.07
N LYS A 195 -0.22 -18.83 -17.41
CA LYS A 195 1.20 -18.65 -17.09
C LYS A 195 1.45 -18.09 -15.69
N PHE A 196 0.40 -17.63 -15.00
CA PHE A 196 0.55 -16.93 -13.72
C PHE A 196 1.14 -17.83 -12.63
N ALA A 197 0.72 -19.10 -12.55
CA ALA A 197 1.26 -20.03 -11.58
C ALA A 197 2.78 -20.26 -11.76
N ASP A 198 3.24 -20.41 -13.01
CA ASP A 198 4.66 -20.58 -13.31
C ASP A 198 5.47 -19.33 -12.98
N PHE A 199 4.94 -18.15 -13.29
CA PHE A 199 5.54 -16.87 -12.87
C PHE A 199 5.68 -16.81 -11.34
N VAL A 200 4.62 -17.13 -10.60
CA VAL A 200 4.66 -17.12 -9.13
C VAL A 200 5.67 -18.12 -8.59
N HIS A 201 5.71 -19.35 -9.13
CA HIS A 201 6.70 -20.35 -8.73
C HIS A 201 8.16 -19.86 -8.98
N ALA A 202 8.39 -19.16 -10.09
CA ALA A 202 9.71 -18.65 -10.43
C ALA A 202 10.19 -17.54 -9.47
N VAL A 203 9.30 -16.60 -9.10
CA VAL A 203 9.68 -15.46 -8.25
C VAL A 203 9.64 -15.76 -6.75
N LYS A 204 8.97 -16.83 -6.31
CA LYS A 204 8.95 -17.30 -4.92
C LYS A 204 10.30 -17.91 -4.50
N PRO A 205 10.54 -18.13 -3.21
CA PRO A 205 11.72 -18.83 -2.73
C PRO A 205 11.92 -20.18 -3.41
N ASN A 206 13.19 -20.57 -3.62
CA ASN A 206 13.54 -21.85 -4.19
C ASN A 206 12.90 -22.99 -3.37
N PRO A 207 12.17 -23.94 -4.01
CA PRO A 207 11.38 -24.95 -3.30
C PRO A 207 12.23 -25.92 -2.46
N ARG A 208 13.53 -26.07 -2.78
CA ARG A 208 14.46 -26.91 -2.02
C ARG A 208 14.98 -26.25 -0.76
N THR A 209 15.16 -24.94 -0.76
CA THR A 209 15.89 -24.22 0.30
C THR A 209 15.04 -23.19 1.04
N ALA A 210 13.87 -22.83 0.50
CA ALA A 210 13.03 -21.70 0.95
C ALA A 210 13.77 -20.35 0.99
N VAL A 211 14.80 -20.16 0.16
CA VAL A 211 15.63 -18.94 0.04
C VAL A 211 15.61 -18.46 -1.41
N PRO A 212 15.61 -17.13 -1.64
CA PRO A 212 15.50 -16.01 -0.72
C PRO A 212 14.03 -15.63 -0.43
N GLN A 213 13.78 -14.91 0.67
CA GLN A 213 12.48 -14.33 0.98
C GLN A 213 12.33 -12.93 0.37
N ALA A 214 11.13 -12.62 -0.16
CA ALA A 214 10.70 -11.30 -0.60
C ALA A 214 11.69 -10.59 -1.56
N THR A 215 12.28 -11.34 -2.50
CA THR A 215 13.14 -10.77 -3.53
C THR A 215 13.23 -11.69 -4.74
N VAL A 216 13.36 -11.10 -5.93
CA VAL A 216 13.63 -11.81 -7.19
C VAL A 216 15.15 -11.95 -7.47
N ALA A 217 16.02 -11.71 -6.49
CA ALA A 217 17.47 -11.79 -6.63
C ALA A 217 17.97 -13.24 -6.57
N HIS A 218 17.55 -14.11 -7.48
CA HIS A 218 17.96 -15.52 -7.56
C HIS A 218 17.73 -16.11 -8.96
N ASP A 219 18.38 -17.25 -9.24
CA ASP A 219 18.42 -17.86 -10.56
C ASP A 219 17.04 -18.17 -11.14
N ASN A 220 16.12 -18.78 -10.39
CA ASN A 220 14.80 -19.18 -10.90
C ASN A 220 14.01 -18.01 -11.47
N ALA A 221 14.00 -16.87 -10.77
CA ALA A 221 13.28 -15.68 -11.21
C ALA A 221 13.82 -15.15 -12.54
N TRP A 222 15.14 -15.05 -12.65
CA TRP A 222 15.77 -14.49 -13.84
C TRP A 222 15.86 -15.49 -15.00
N ASP A 223 15.89 -16.79 -14.75
CA ASP A 223 15.72 -17.81 -15.78
C ASP A 223 14.32 -17.74 -16.42
N TYR A 224 13.28 -17.58 -15.59
CA TYR A 224 11.92 -17.34 -16.10
C TYR A 224 11.84 -16.07 -16.95
N VAL A 225 12.40 -14.95 -16.45
CA VAL A 225 12.45 -13.68 -17.19
C VAL A 225 13.15 -13.86 -18.56
N ALA A 226 14.30 -14.51 -18.58
CA ALA A 226 15.07 -14.72 -19.80
C ALA A 226 14.33 -15.56 -20.87
N ASN A 227 13.42 -16.44 -20.43
CA ASN A 227 12.68 -17.34 -21.31
C ASN A 227 11.26 -16.85 -21.67
N ASN A 228 10.80 -15.72 -21.07
CA ASN A 228 9.44 -15.18 -21.26
C ASN A 228 9.51 -13.67 -21.56
N GLN A 229 9.73 -13.30 -22.82
CA GLN A 229 9.96 -11.91 -23.24
C GLN A 229 8.78 -10.97 -22.94
N GLU A 230 7.55 -11.49 -22.86
CA GLU A 230 6.34 -10.69 -22.52
C GLU A 230 6.45 -9.96 -21.18
N ILE A 231 7.31 -10.47 -20.27
CA ILE A 231 7.51 -9.88 -18.94
C ILE A 231 8.42 -8.62 -18.96
N ALA A 232 9.05 -8.29 -20.08
CA ALA A 232 10.06 -7.22 -20.15
C ALA A 232 9.53 -5.89 -19.61
N HIS A 233 8.31 -5.50 -19.97
CA HIS A 233 7.71 -4.26 -19.49
C HIS A 233 7.51 -4.26 -17.97
N PHE A 234 6.95 -5.32 -17.42
CA PHE A 234 6.78 -5.49 -15.97
C PHE A 234 8.14 -5.40 -15.22
N ILE A 235 9.20 -6.01 -15.76
CA ILE A 235 10.53 -5.94 -15.14
C ILE A 235 11.09 -4.52 -15.16
N MET A 236 10.89 -3.74 -16.23
CA MET A 236 11.30 -2.34 -16.24
C MET A 236 10.62 -1.53 -15.11
N TRP A 237 9.32 -1.75 -14.86
CA TRP A 237 8.62 -1.16 -13.74
C TRP A 237 9.18 -1.62 -12.40
N LEU A 238 9.42 -2.91 -12.23
CA LEU A 238 9.95 -3.50 -10.99
C LEU A 238 11.36 -2.97 -10.65
N MET A 239 12.21 -2.79 -11.65
CA MET A 239 13.57 -2.29 -11.46
C MET A 239 13.61 -0.77 -11.24
N SER A 240 12.55 -0.05 -11.58
CA SER A 240 12.44 1.40 -11.35
C SER A 240 12.15 1.76 -9.88
N GLY A 241 12.08 3.07 -9.58
CA GLY A 241 11.65 3.58 -8.29
C GLY A 241 10.27 3.08 -7.86
N ARG A 242 9.38 2.77 -8.83
CA ARG A 242 8.03 2.29 -8.57
C ARG A 242 7.98 0.93 -7.86
N GLY A 243 9.04 0.11 -7.96
CA GLY A 243 9.20 -1.14 -7.19
C GLY A 243 9.50 -0.93 -5.70
N ARG A 244 9.78 0.31 -5.27
CA ARG A 244 10.13 0.66 -3.89
C ARG A 244 9.53 2.02 -3.47
N PRO A 245 8.18 2.13 -3.40
CA PRO A 245 7.53 3.38 -3.03
C PRO A 245 8.00 3.87 -1.65
N ARG A 246 8.06 5.20 -1.48
CA ARG A 246 8.38 5.83 -0.18
C ARG A 246 7.31 5.48 0.86
N SER A 247 6.06 5.41 0.44
CA SER A 247 4.90 5.13 1.26
C SER A 247 3.79 4.54 0.41
N TRP A 248 2.87 3.78 1.00
CA TRP A 248 1.62 3.42 0.33
C TRP A 248 0.80 4.67 -0.06
N ARG A 249 0.93 5.76 0.68
CA ARG A 249 0.28 7.05 0.40
C ARG A 249 0.85 7.79 -0.82
N MET A 250 1.97 7.32 -1.37
CA MET A 250 2.76 7.98 -2.41
C MET A 250 3.00 7.05 -3.62
N MET A 251 2.03 6.21 -3.95
CA MET A 251 2.09 5.32 -5.11
C MET A 251 0.78 5.36 -5.88
N GLU A 252 0.87 5.36 -7.19
CA GLU A 252 -0.27 5.11 -8.07
C GLU A 252 -0.66 3.63 -8.06
N ALA A 253 -1.89 3.33 -8.49
CA ALA A 253 -2.31 1.95 -8.65
C ALA A 253 -3.33 1.78 -9.79
N TRP A 254 -3.16 0.69 -10.55
CA TRP A 254 -4.00 0.33 -11.70
C TRP A 254 -4.62 -1.06 -11.51
N PRO A 255 -5.92 -1.25 -11.75
CA PRO A 255 -6.52 -2.59 -11.84
C PRO A 255 -5.93 -3.46 -12.95
N VAL A 256 -5.16 -2.90 -13.84
CA VAL A 256 -4.51 -3.39 -15.08
C VAL A 256 -5.49 -3.91 -16.13
N ASN A 257 -6.52 -4.66 -15.73
CA ASN A 257 -7.50 -5.23 -16.62
C ASN A 257 -8.40 -4.17 -17.27
N THR A 258 -8.87 -4.50 -18.45
CA THR A 258 -9.88 -3.72 -19.16
C THR A 258 -11.27 -4.23 -18.81
N PHE A 259 -12.13 -3.34 -18.27
CA PHE A 259 -13.55 -3.59 -18.00
C PHE A 259 -14.43 -2.89 -19.02
N ARG A 260 -15.75 -3.11 -18.92
CA ARG A 260 -16.77 -2.38 -19.66
C ARG A 260 -17.60 -1.52 -18.73
N PHE A 261 -17.83 -0.29 -19.11
CA PHE A 261 -18.94 0.50 -18.62
C PHE A 261 -20.15 0.29 -19.53
N ILE A 262 -21.34 0.18 -18.94
CA ILE A 262 -22.60 0.02 -19.67
C ILE A 262 -23.57 1.07 -19.17
N ASN A 263 -24.00 1.97 -20.04
CA ASN A 263 -24.93 3.04 -19.68
C ASN A 263 -26.40 2.57 -19.65
N GLU A 264 -27.32 3.49 -19.34
CA GLU A 264 -28.76 3.21 -19.26
C GLU A 264 -29.37 2.72 -20.60
N HIS A 265 -28.73 3.06 -21.72
CA HIS A 265 -29.15 2.65 -23.04
C HIS A 265 -28.52 1.33 -23.52
N GLY A 266 -27.74 0.67 -22.66
CA GLY A 266 -27.02 -0.56 -22.98
C GLY A 266 -25.79 -0.35 -23.88
N LYS A 267 -25.33 0.92 -24.07
CA LYS A 267 -24.09 1.20 -24.80
C LYS A 267 -22.88 0.83 -23.95
N SER A 268 -21.96 0.05 -24.54
CA SER A 268 -20.68 -0.32 -23.94
C SER A 268 -19.58 0.70 -24.24
N THR A 269 -18.68 0.89 -23.28
CA THR A 269 -17.44 1.66 -23.39
C THR A 269 -16.36 0.95 -22.59
N PHE A 270 -15.22 0.67 -23.21
CA PHE A 270 -14.08 0.09 -22.47
C PHE A 270 -13.51 1.07 -21.48
N VAL A 271 -13.11 0.58 -20.31
CA VAL A 271 -12.54 1.40 -19.23
C VAL A 271 -11.34 0.74 -18.59
N ARG A 272 -10.30 1.53 -18.34
CA ARG A 272 -9.24 1.26 -17.36
C ARG A 272 -9.28 2.34 -16.28
N PHE A 273 -8.93 1.93 -15.06
CA PHE A 273 -8.92 2.81 -13.90
C PHE A 273 -7.49 3.09 -13.44
N VAL A 274 -7.32 4.20 -12.71
CA VAL A 274 -6.08 4.51 -12.00
C VAL A 274 -6.37 5.27 -10.72
N TRP A 275 -5.72 4.89 -9.63
CA TRP A 275 -5.64 5.67 -8.41
C TRP A 275 -4.38 6.54 -8.45
N LYS A 276 -4.55 7.86 -8.35
CA LYS A 276 -3.45 8.84 -8.29
C LYS A 276 -3.34 9.44 -6.90
N PRO A 277 -2.20 9.29 -6.19
CA PRO A 277 -2.05 9.82 -4.83
C PRO A 277 -1.93 11.33 -4.85
N MET A 278 -2.65 12.02 -3.98
CA MET A 278 -2.59 13.48 -3.89
C MET A 278 -1.26 13.99 -3.34
N LEU A 279 -0.50 13.16 -2.62
CA LEU A 279 0.86 13.48 -2.15
C LEU A 279 1.94 13.34 -3.24
N GLY A 280 1.55 12.93 -4.44
CA GLY A 280 2.49 12.61 -5.51
C GLY A 280 3.14 11.23 -5.38
N VAL A 281 3.96 10.87 -6.36
CA VAL A 281 4.60 9.55 -6.47
C VAL A 281 6.07 9.67 -6.12
N HIS A 282 6.48 9.06 -5.00
CA HIS A 282 7.84 9.16 -4.47
C HIS A 282 8.39 7.78 -4.09
N SER A 283 9.71 7.63 -4.21
CA SER A 283 10.39 6.34 -4.03
C SER A 283 11.58 6.42 -3.09
N LEU A 284 11.89 5.29 -2.48
CA LEU A 284 13.14 5.08 -1.74
C LEU A 284 14.29 4.74 -2.72
N LEU A 285 15.52 5.02 -2.32
CA LEU A 285 16.69 4.47 -2.98
C LEU A 285 16.84 2.98 -2.69
N LEU A 286 17.63 2.28 -3.50
CA LEU A 286 17.83 0.83 -3.37
C LEU A 286 18.43 0.45 -2.01
N ASP A 287 19.54 1.09 -1.62
CA ASP A 287 20.20 0.82 -0.35
C ASP A 287 19.37 1.33 0.84
N GLU A 288 18.73 2.48 0.71
CA GLU A 288 17.80 3.03 1.71
C GLU A 288 16.67 2.05 2.02
N ALA A 289 15.98 1.52 1.00
CA ALA A 289 14.92 0.53 1.16
C ALA A 289 15.40 -0.76 1.85
N ASN A 290 16.63 -1.20 1.54
CA ASN A 290 17.22 -2.37 2.18
C ASN A 290 17.57 -2.12 3.65
N ILE A 291 18.12 -0.96 4.00
CA ILE A 291 18.44 -0.58 5.37
C ILE A 291 17.16 -0.44 6.18
N ILE A 292 16.18 0.32 5.70
CA ILE A 292 14.87 0.50 6.35
C ILE A 292 14.24 -0.87 6.66
N GLY A 293 14.19 -1.76 5.67
CA GLY A 293 13.60 -3.08 5.88
C GLY A 293 14.32 -3.97 6.89
N GLY A 294 15.58 -3.63 7.24
CA GLY A 294 16.35 -4.29 8.31
C GLY A 294 16.11 -3.68 9.70
N VAL A 295 15.86 -2.37 9.77
CA VAL A 295 15.67 -1.65 11.05
C VAL A 295 14.20 -1.46 11.41
N ASP A 296 13.32 -1.38 10.43
CA ASP A 296 11.86 -1.31 10.61
C ASP A 296 11.14 -2.08 9.47
N PRO A 297 10.89 -3.38 9.65
CA PRO A 297 10.18 -4.15 8.63
C PRO A 297 8.73 -3.68 8.40
N ASP A 298 8.13 -2.96 9.34
CA ASP A 298 6.75 -2.44 9.32
C ASP A 298 6.64 -0.98 8.85
N TYR A 299 7.64 -0.49 8.13
CA TYR A 299 7.80 0.93 7.78
C TYR A 299 6.57 1.54 7.07
N HIS A 300 6.04 0.89 6.02
CA HIS A 300 4.86 1.41 5.31
C HIS A 300 3.58 1.29 6.15
N ARG A 301 3.45 0.20 6.93
CA ARG A 301 2.33 0.01 7.85
C ARG A 301 2.32 1.13 8.90
N ARG A 302 3.46 1.38 9.53
CA ARG A 302 3.62 2.43 10.53
C ARG A 302 3.31 3.81 9.95
N ASP A 303 3.82 4.12 8.76
CA ASP A 303 3.56 5.38 8.05
C ASP A 303 2.05 5.59 7.79
N LEU A 304 1.33 4.54 7.36
CA LEU A 304 -0.13 4.60 7.18
C LEU A 304 -0.87 4.86 8.50
N HIS A 305 -0.49 4.15 9.57
CA HIS A 305 -1.10 4.29 10.89
C HIS A 305 -0.86 5.69 11.46
N GLU A 306 0.39 6.16 11.46
CA GLU A 306 0.76 7.50 11.94
C GLU A 306 -0.03 8.58 11.20
N ALA A 307 -0.12 8.51 9.88
CA ALA A 307 -0.86 9.48 9.08
C ALA A 307 -2.35 9.54 9.46
N ILE A 308 -3.02 8.39 9.55
CA ILE A 308 -4.44 8.33 9.90
C ILE A 308 -4.69 8.78 11.33
N MET A 309 -3.87 8.35 12.30
CA MET A 309 -4.02 8.75 13.71
C MET A 309 -3.79 10.25 13.92
N CYS A 310 -2.88 10.87 13.16
CA CYS A 310 -2.64 12.30 13.21
C CYS A 310 -3.66 13.13 12.41
N GLY A 311 -4.63 12.51 11.73
CA GLY A 311 -5.60 13.20 10.89
C GLY A 311 -5.07 13.64 9.51
N ALA A 312 -3.87 13.23 9.15
CA ALA A 312 -3.27 13.46 7.83
C ALA A 312 -3.70 12.34 6.86
N TYR A 313 -4.99 12.28 6.60
CA TYR A 313 -5.63 11.18 5.88
C TYR A 313 -5.06 10.99 4.48
N PRO A 314 -4.69 9.73 4.11
CA PRO A 314 -4.30 9.43 2.73
C PRO A 314 -5.43 9.70 1.75
N GLU A 315 -5.14 10.41 0.67
CA GLU A 315 -6.10 10.76 -0.36
C GLU A 315 -5.62 10.34 -1.75
N TYR A 316 -6.56 9.82 -2.55
CA TYR A 316 -6.29 9.36 -3.91
C TYR A 316 -7.41 9.78 -4.84
N GLU A 317 -7.08 10.36 -5.98
CA GLU A 317 -8.04 10.61 -7.05
C GLU A 317 -8.24 9.36 -7.90
N LEU A 318 -9.49 9.05 -8.21
CA LEU A 318 -9.84 8.00 -9.16
C LEU A 318 -9.92 8.58 -10.56
N GLY A 319 -9.06 8.09 -11.45
CA GLY A 319 -9.09 8.39 -12.87
C GLY A 319 -9.62 7.23 -13.70
N VAL A 320 -10.20 7.56 -14.83
CA VAL A 320 -10.64 6.60 -15.87
C VAL A 320 -10.05 6.96 -17.21
N GLN A 321 -9.69 5.94 -17.97
CA GLN A 321 -9.39 6.04 -19.41
C GLN A 321 -10.50 5.32 -20.16
N LEU A 322 -11.07 5.93 -21.19
CA LEU A 322 -12.26 5.45 -21.90
C LEU A 322 -11.95 5.24 -23.38
N ILE A 323 -12.37 4.09 -23.91
CA ILE A 323 -12.30 3.77 -25.34
C ILE A 323 -13.68 3.31 -25.81
N GLN A 324 -14.18 3.89 -26.90
CA GLN A 324 -15.45 3.46 -27.47
C GLN A 324 -15.32 2.06 -28.10
N GLU A 325 -16.40 1.30 -28.12
CA GLU A 325 -16.42 -0.08 -28.63
C GLU A 325 -15.88 -0.16 -30.07
N GLU A 326 -16.21 0.79 -30.91
CA GLU A 326 -15.79 0.91 -32.32
C GLU A 326 -14.29 1.19 -32.49
N ASP A 327 -13.62 1.70 -31.45
CA ASP A 327 -12.19 2.05 -31.46
C ASP A 327 -11.31 0.91 -30.89
N GLN A 328 -11.86 -0.27 -30.58
CA GLN A 328 -11.14 -1.40 -29.96
C GLN A 328 -9.80 -1.74 -30.67
N PHE A 329 -9.80 -1.70 -32.00
CA PHE A 329 -8.64 -2.08 -32.83
C PHE A 329 -7.89 -0.89 -33.46
N LYS A 330 -8.09 0.30 -32.94
CA LYS A 330 -7.53 1.54 -33.49
C LYS A 330 -6.06 1.75 -33.14
N TYR A 331 -5.59 1.16 -32.05
CA TYR A 331 -4.28 1.39 -31.46
C TYR A 331 -3.25 0.38 -31.97
N ASP A 332 -1.95 0.71 -31.82
CA ASP A 332 -0.83 -0.17 -32.14
C ASP A 332 -0.57 -1.24 -31.06
N PHE A 333 -1.46 -1.34 -30.09
CA PHE A 333 -1.45 -2.37 -29.04
C PHE A 333 -2.89 -2.91 -28.85
N ASP A 334 -3.00 -4.14 -28.34
CA ASP A 334 -4.29 -4.70 -27.93
C ASP A 334 -4.71 -4.10 -26.58
N ILE A 335 -5.91 -3.50 -26.58
CA ILE A 335 -6.46 -2.88 -25.35
C ILE A 335 -6.82 -3.88 -24.26
N LEU A 336 -6.86 -5.19 -24.56
CA LEU A 336 -7.09 -6.29 -23.63
C LEU A 336 -5.79 -6.99 -23.20
N ASP A 337 -4.62 -6.52 -23.67
CA ASP A 337 -3.33 -7.04 -23.27
C ASP A 337 -2.83 -6.33 -22.00
N ASP A 338 -2.82 -7.04 -20.88
CA ASP A 338 -2.37 -6.50 -19.60
C ASP A 338 -0.85 -6.28 -19.50
N THR A 339 -0.06 -6.78 -20.46
CA THR A 339 1.38 -6.45 -20.56
C THR A 339 1.61 -5.06 -21.17
N LYS A 340 0.54 -4.43 -21.66
CA LYS A 340 0.53 -3.11 -22.29
C LYS A 340 -0.25 -2.11 -21.43
N LEU A 341 0.26 -0.91 -21.32
CA LEU A 341 -0.48 0.22 -20.76
C LEU A 341 -1.15 1.05 -21.87
N TRP A 342 -2.12 1.86 -21.48
CA TRP A 342 -2.69 2.89 -22.32
C TRP A 342 -1.99 4.21 -22.00
N PRO A 343 -1.08 4.73 -22.88
CA PRO A 343 -0.37 5.98 -22.59
C PRO A 343 -1.34 7.16 -22.39
N GLU A 344 -1.15 7.95 -21.33
CA GLU A 344 -2.04 9.06 -20.98
C GLU A 344 -2.09 10.14 -22.06
N GLU A 345 -1.03 10.29 -22.83
CA GLU A 345 -0.95 11.22 -23.96
C GLU A 345 -1.76 10.75 -25.19
N VAL A 346 -2.13 9.46 -25.25
CA VAL A 346 -2.93 8.85 -26.30
C VAL A 346 -4.38 8.71 -25.85
N ILE A 347 -4.58 8.24 -24.64
CA ILE A 347 -5.89 8.04 -24.02
C ILE A 347 -5.85 8.76 -22.66
N PRO A 348 -6.33 10.01 -22.60
CA PRO A 348 -6.23 10.83 -21.40
C PRO A 348 -6.95 10.22 -20.20
N VAL A 349 -6.41 10.43 -19.03
CA VAL A 349 -7.04 10.09 -17.75
C VAL A 349 -8.02 11.20 -17.37
N GLU A 350 -9.26 10.84 -17.15
CA GLU A 350 -10.30 11.71 -16.62
C GLU A 350 -10.49 11.44 -15.12
N ILE A 351 -10.23 12.43 -14.28
CA ILE A 351 -10.47 12.33 -12.83
C ILE A 351 -11.98 12.44 -12.56
N ILE A 352 -12.52 11.45 -11.83
CA ILE A 352 -13.97 11.33 -11.59
C ILE A 352 -14.36 11.40 -10.12
N GLY A 353 -13.43 11.26 -9.18
CA GLY A 353 -13.72 11.30 -7.75
C GLY A 353 -12.46 11.17 -6.90
N LYS A 354 -12.64 11.20 -5.59
CA LYS A 354 -11.57 11.11 -4.59
C LYS A 354 -11.91 10.11 -3.50
N MET A 355 -10.95 9.33 -3.09
CA MET A 355 -11.01 8.49 -1.90
C MET A 355 -10.18 9.10 -0.78
N THR A 356 -10.73 9.12 0.43
CA THR A 356 -10.04 9.53 1.67
C THR A 356 -10.07 8.38 2.66
N LEU A 357 -8.90 7.92 3.13
CA LEU A 357 -8.78 6.88 4.15
C LEU A 357 -8.66 7.52 5.54
N ASN A 358 -9.68 7.39 6.37
CA ASN A 358 -9.82 8.15 7.61
C ASN A 358 -9.96 7.30 8.87
N ARG A 359 -9.90 5.96 8.76
CA ARG A 359 -10.06 5.07 9.90
C ARG A 359 -9.23 3.79 9.75
N LEU A 360 -8.49 3.45 10.81
CA LEU A 360 -7.80 2.17 10.92
C LEU A 360 -8.77 1.03 11.29
N VAL A 361 -8.33 -0.21 11.11
CA VAL A 361 -9.03 -1.39 11.61
C VAL A 361 -8.98 -1.42 13.15
N ASP A 362 -10.02 -1.93 13.79
CA ASP A 362 -10.03 -2.13 15.25
C ASP A 362 -9.35 -3.44 15.63
N ASN A 363 -9.44 -4.46 14.74
CA ASN A 363 -8.81 -5.75 14.94
C ASN A 363 -8.23 -6.28 13.62
N HIS A 364 -6.91 -6.36 13.57
CA HIS A 364 -6.18 -6.76 12.36
C HIS A 364 -6.60 -8.16 11.87
N PHE A 365 -6.83 -9.13 12.77
CA PHE A 365 -7.23 -10.47 12.35
C PHE A 365 -8.67 -10.48 11.79
N ALA A 366 -9.62 -9.89 12.50
CA ALA A 366 -11.03 -9.92 12.14
C ALA A 366 -11.34 -9.12 10.86
N GLU A 367 -10.59 -8.06 10.59
CA GLU A 367 -10.87 -7.12 9.50
C GLU A 367 -9.87 -7.24 8.35
N GLU A 368 -8.55 -7.23 8.61
CA GLU A 368 -7.53 -7.27 7.56
C GLU A 368 -7.22 -8.70 7.08
N GLU A 369 -7.03 -9.66 8.00
CA GLU A 369 -6.75 -11.04 7.63
C GLU A 369 -7.96 -11.72 6.97
N GLN A 370 -9.17 -11.42 7.41
CA GLN A 370 -10.40 -12.04 6.91
C GLN A 370 -11.04 -11.30 5.74
N VAL A 371 -10.51 -10.13 5.33
CA VAL A 371 -11.03 -9.49 4.11
C VAL A 371 -10.78 -10.36 2.89
N SER A 372 -11.82 -10.50 2.08
CA SER A 372 -11.82 -11.18 0.79
C SER A 372 -12.09 -10.18 -0.31
N PHE A 373 -11.33 -10.24 -1.37
CA PHE A 373 -11.55 -9.46 -2.60
C PHE A 373 -11.74 -10.40 -3.77
N ASP A 374 -12.59 -10.00 -4.72
CA ASP A 374 -12.91 -10.81 -5.89
C ASP A 374 -13.20 -9.89 -7.09
N PRO A 375 -12.40 -9.92 -8.17
CA PRO A 375 -12.65 -9.11 -9.36
C PRO A 375 -14.01 -9.37 -10.02
N ALA A 376 -14.61 -10.54 -9.73
CA ALA A 376 -15.96 -10.86 -10.19
C ALA A 376 -17.09 -10.22 -9.34
N THR A 377 -16.74 -9.51 -8.27
CA THR A 377 -17.70 -8.74 -7.48
C THR A 377 -17.90 -7.38 -8.13
N VAL A 378 -18.92 -7.27 -8.98
CA VAL A 378 -19.26 -6.07 -9.75
C VAL A 378 -20.71 -5.63 -9.47
N VAL A 379 -21.06 -4.41 -9.92
CA VAL A 379 -22.40 -3.83 -9.82
C VAL A 379 -23.00 -3.55 -11.20
N PRO A 380 -24.32 -3.34 -11.35
CA PRO A 380 -24.92 -2.98 -12.63
C PRO A 380 -24.21 -1.78 -13.25
N GLY A 381 -23.91 -1.89 -14.56
CA GLY A 381 -23.17 -0.84 -15.29
C GLY A 381 -21.66 -1.03 -15.37
N ILE A 382 -21.10 -2.05 -14.69
CA ILE A 382 -19.71 -2.49 -14.83
C ILE A 382 -19.72 -3.97 -15.19
N ASP A 383 -19.04 -4.34 -16.30
CA ASP A 383 -19.00 -5.71 -16.79
C ASP A 383 -17.60 -6.09 -17.28
N PHE A 384 -17.44 -7.37 -17.56
CA PHE A 384 -16.19 -7.98 -17.97
C PHE A 384 -15.91 -7.80 -19.46
N THR A 385 -14.68 -8.03 -19.84
CA THR A 385 -14.21 -8.15 -21.22
C THR A 385 -13.62 -9.53 -21.47
N ASN A 386 -13.19 -9.78 -22.70
CA ASN A 386 -12.44 -10.99 -23.06
C ASN A 386 -10.96 -10.94 -22.67
N ASP A 387 -10.57 -10.04 -21.77
CA ASP A 387 -9.23 -10.00 -21.16
C ASP A 387 -8.92 -11.34 -20.47
N PRO A 388 -7.89 -12.10 -20.93
CA PRO A 388 -7.64 -13.46 -20.44
C PRO A 388 -7.19 -13.49 -18.97
N VAL A 389 -6.51 -12.43 -18.52
CA VAL A 389 -6.08 -12.31 -17.13
C VAL A 389 -7.27 -12.01 -16.23
N LEU A 390 -8.18 -11.10 -16.64
CA LEU A 390 -9.41 -10.82 -15.91
C LEU A 390 -10.26 -12.08 -15.72
N GLN A 391 -10.42 -12.87 -16.79
CA GLN A 391 -11.18 -14.15 -16.74
C GLN A 391 -10.56 -15.14 -15.74
N GLY A 392 -9.23 -15.27 -15.73
CA GLY A 392 -8.53 -16.11 -14.75
C GLY A 392 -8.60 -15.57 -13.32
N ARG A 393 -8.49 -14.27 -13.14
CA ARG A 393 -8.59 -13.59 -11.84
C ARG A 393 -9.99 -13.77 -11.23
N SER A 394 -11.03 -13.74 -12.03
CA SER A 394 -12.43 -13.93 -11.58
C SER A 394 -12.71 -15.28 -10.93
N PHE A 395 -11.88 -16.28 -11.20
CA PHE A 395 -11.91 -17.57 -10.51
C PHE A 395 -10.94 -17.61 -9.31
N ALA A 396 -9.70 -17.22 -9.52
CA ALA A 396 -8.58 -17.49 -8.61
C ALA A 396 -8.74 -16.88 -7.22
N TYR A 397 -9.26 -15.66 -7.13
CA TYR A 397 -9.38 -14.94 -5.86
C TYR A 397 -10.41 -15.59 -4.93
N ARG A 398 -11.57 -15.93 -5.44
CA ARG A 398 -12.62 -16.58 -4.65
C ARG A 398 -12.22 -18.01 -4.23
N ASP A 399 -11.59 -18.75 -5.10
CA ASP A 399 -11.13 -20.10 -4.84
C ASP A 399 -10.10 -20.16 -3.70
N THR A 400 -9.09 -19.28 -3.75
CA THR A 400 -8.07 -19.23 -2.68
C THR A 400 -8.67 -18.78 -1.33
N ASP A 401 -9.65 -17.89 -1.31
CA ASP A 401 -10.27 -17.43 -0.06
C ASP A 401 -11.22 -18.47 0.55
N TYR A 402 -11.87 -19.32 -0.23
CA TYR A 402 -12.59 -20.48 0.29
C TYR A 402 -11.66 -21.41 1.08
N HIS A 403 -10.46 -21.65 0.56
CA HIS A 403 -9.44 -22.45 1.25
C HIS A 403 -8.94 -21.74 2.53
N ARG A 404 -8.60 -20.44 2.44
CA ARG A 404 -8.02 -19.69 3.56
C ARG A 404 -9.00 -19.51 4.72
N LEU A 405 -10.21 -19.09 4.42
CA LEU A 405 -11.22 -18.72 5.41
C LEU A 405 -12.06 -19.92 5.87
N GLY A 406 -11.93 -21.08 5.17
CA GLY A 406 -12.58 -22.32 5.54
C GLY A 406 -14.11 -22.26 5.48
N THR A 407 -14.67 -21.38 4.65
CA THR A 407 -16.12 -21.21 4.53
C THR A 407 -16.56 -20.74 3.16
N GLY A 408 -17.70 -21.25 2.69
CA GLY A 408 -18.42 -20.70 1.53
C GLY A 408 -19.21 -19.42 1.85
N ASN A 409 -19.37 -19.09 3.13
CA ASN A 409 -20.13 -17.94 3.61
C ASN A 409 -19.25 -16.69 3.86
N ILE A 410 -18.25 -16.45 3.00
CA ILE A 410 -17.27 -15.35 3.14
C ILE A 410 -17.95 -14.00 3.39
N ASN A 411 -19.06 -13.72 2.70
CA ASN A 411 -19.79 -12.46 2.86
C ASN A 411 -20.65 -12.38 4.14
N ASN A 412 -20.60 -13.37 5.02
CA ASN A 412 -21.13 -13.25 6.40
C ASN A 412 -20.07 -12.67 7.36
N ILE A 413 -18.79 -12.65 6.98
CA ILE A 413 -17.73 -12.02 7.75
C ILE A 413 -17.94 -10.51 7.70
N PRO A 414 -17.94 -9.78 8.84
CA PRO A 414 -18.36 -8.37 8.89
C PRO A 414 -17.68 -7.45 7.88
N VAL A 415 -16.36 -7.55 7.69
CA VAL A 415 -15.62 -6.72 6.72
C VAL A 415 -16.06 -6.98 5.28
N ASN A 416 -16.48 -8.20 4.94
CA ASN A 416 -16.90 -8.60 3.59
C ASN A 416 -18.40 -8.36 3.32
N GLN A 417 -19.17 -8.13 4.37
CA GLN A 417 -20.64 -8.02 4.28
C GLN A 417 -21.02 -6.75 3.50
N PRO A 418 -21.93 -6.84 2.49
CA PRO A 418 -22.48 -5.65 1.87
C PRO A 418 -23.37 -4.86 2.85
N ILE A 419 -23.51 -3.56 2.60
CA ILE A 419 -24.39 -2.68 3.40
C ILE A 419 -25.87 -2.84 3.02
N VAL A 420 -26.14 -3.44 1.87
CA VAL A 420 -27.49 -3.74 1.37
C VAL A 420 -27.94 -5.13 1.81
N GLU A 421 -29.24 -5.34 1.85
CA GLU A 421 -29.80 -6.65 2.16
C GLU A 421 -29.43 -7.68 1.11
N THR A 422 -29.14 -8.89 1.58
CA THR A 422 -28.88 -10.05 0.72
C THR A 422 -30.00 -11.08 0.90
N ASN A 423 -30.54 -11.55 -0.20
CA ASN A 423 -31.57 -12.59 -0.20
C ASN A 423 -31.24 -13.64 -1.27
N LEU A 424 -30.70 -14.77 -0.84
CA LEU A 424 -30.19 -15.84 -1.70
C LEU A 424 -30.67 -17.22 -1.25
N ASN A 425 -30.63 -18.17 -2.17
CA ASN A 425 -31.04 -19.54 -1.91
C ASN A 425 -29.94 -20.45 -1.34
N GLN A 426 -28.69 -19.98 -1.33
CA GLN A 426 -27.52 -20.69 -0.75
C GLN A 426 -27.49 -20.45 0.76
N ARG A 427 -28.16 -21.31 1.53
CA ARG A 427 -28.40 -21.14 2.97
C ARG A 427 -27.64 -22.14 3.86
N GLN A 428 -26.74 -22.90 3.28
CA GLN A 428 -25.92 -23.91 3.97
C GLN A 428 -24.43 -23.59 3.74
N SER A 429 -23.55 -24.45 4.09
CA SER A 429 -22.10 -24.42 4.08
C SER A 429 -21.48 -23.99 5.42
N ASP A 430 -20.16 -24.12 5.55
CA ASP A 430 -19.42 -23.91 6.79
C ASP A 430 -19.59 -22.52 7.36
N VAL A 431 -19.70 -22.45 8.69
CA VAL A 431 -19.77 -21.20 9.48
C VAL A 431 -20.86 -20.25 8.98
N ARG A 432 -22.10 -20.65 9.21
CA ARG A 432 -23.30 -19.84 8.91
C ARG A 432 -23.71 -19.02 10.13
N HIS A 433 -23.76 -17.69 10.02
CA HIS A 433 -24.16 -16.77 11.10
C HIS A 433 -25.61 -16.29 10.98
N ARG A 434 -26.30 -16.55 9.87
CA ARG A 434 -27.70 -16.21 9.68
C ARG A 434 -28.60 -17.41 9.99
N ILE A 435 -29.77 -17.12 10.55
CA ILE A 435 -30.84 -18.08 10.76
C ILE A 435 -31.95 -17.73 9.77
N ASP A 436 -31.98 -18.43 8.63
CA ASP A 436 -33.04 -18.28 7.64
C ASP A 436 -34.25 -19.10 8.11
N VAL A 437 -35.39 -18.46 8.26
CA VAL A 437 -36.60 -19.08 8.83
C VAL A 437 -37.57 -19.68 7.79
N ASP A 438 -37.33 -19.37 6.51
CA ASP A 438 -38.18 -19.82 5.41
C ASP A 438 -37.92 -21.28 5.04
N SER A 439 -38.96 -21.97 4.62
CA SER A 439 -38.89 -23.36 4.19
C SER A 439 -38.47 -23.56 2.73
N VAL A 440 -38.45 -22.51 1.92
CA VAL A 440 -38.16 -22.54 0.49
C VAL A 440 -36.84 -21.83 0.17
N HIS A 441 -35.94 -22.53 -0.49
CA HIS A 441 -34.60 -22.04 -0.88
C HIS A 441 -34.20 -22.50 -2.30
N TYR A 442 -35.15 -22.45 -3.23
CA TYR A 442 -34.94 -22.78 -4.63
C TYR A 442 -35.84 -21.93 -5.54
N HIS A 443 -35.40 -21.71 -6.75
CA HIS A 443 -36.12 -21.02 -7.82
C HIS A 443 -36.32 -21.98 -9.01
N LYS A 444 -37.49 -22.12 -9.63
CA LYS A 444 -38.75 -21.43 -9.33
C LYS A 444 -39.53 -22.21 -8.27
N ASN A 445 -40.36 -21.52 -7.52
CA ASN A 445 -41.21 -22.14 -6.52
C ASN A 445 -42.65 -21.60 -6.57
N SER A 446 -43.61 -22.39 -6.13
CA SER A 446 -44.99 -21.96 -5.91
C SER A 446 -45.36 -21.82 -4.44
N LEU A 447 -44.58 -22.44 -3.54
CA LEU A 447 -44.84 -22.46 -2.10
C LEU A 447 -44.65 -21.09 -1.42
N ALA A 448 -43.81 -20.23 -2.01
CA ALA A 448 -43.55 -18.87 -1.52
C ALA A 448 -43.84 -17.78 -2.59
N GLY A 449 -44.81 -18.07 -3.49
CA GLY A 449 -45.18 -17.11 -4.54
C GLY A 449 -44.04 -16.79 -5.53
N ASN A 450 -43.14 -17.73 -5.76
CA ASN A 450 -41.92 -17.59 -6.56
C ASN A 450 -40.96 -16.51 -6.04
N THR A 451 -40.76 -16.43 -4.73
CA THR A 451 -39.80 -15.52 -4.08
C THR A 451 -38.69 -16.32 -3.39
N PRO A 452 -37.47 -15.77 -3.27
CA PRO A 452 -36.97 -14.56 -3.97
C PRO A 452 -36.94 -14.78 -5.49
N LYS A 453 -37.22 -13.71 -6.25
CA LYS A 453 -37.28 -13.76 -7.73
C LYS A 453 -36.31 -12.77 -8.36
N GLU A 454 -36.01 -13.06 -9.63
CA GLU A 454 -35.16 -12.25 -10.48
C GLU A 454 -35.67 -10.79 -10.57
N THR A 455 -34.74 -9.85 -10.67
CA THR A 455 -35.00 -8.43 -10.96
C THR A 455 -34.64 -8.15 -12.41
N PRO A 456 -35.55 -7.66 -13.25
CA PRO A 456 -35.24 -7.28 -14.63
C PRO A 456 -34.16 -6.16 -14.68
N PRO A 457 -33.32 -6.14 -15.74
CA PRO A 457 -32.26 -5.15 -15.86
C PRO A 457 -32.72 -3.70 -15.80
N GLU A 458 -33.90 -3.39 -16.38
CA GLU A 458 -34.52 -2.05 -16.33
C GLU A 458 -35.02 -1.63 -14.93
N LYS A 459 -35.00 -2.57 -13.98
CA LYS A 459 -35.32 -2.34 -12.56
C LYS A 459 -34.11 -2.49 -11.65
N GLY A 460 -32.89 -2.42 -12.20
CA GLY A 460 -31.65 -2.50 -11.46
C GLY A 460 -31.05 -3.90 -11.34
N GLY A 461 -31.62 -4.93 -12.00
CA GLY A 461 -31.01 -6.26 -12.05
C GLY A 461 -29.69 -6.25 -12.85
N TYR A 462 -28.69 -7.01 -12.36
CA TYR A 462 -27.45 -7.18 -13.11
C TYR A 462 -27.68 -8.04 -14.36
N ALA A 463 -27.11 -7.61 -15.48
CA ALA A 463 -27.06 -8.38 -16.72
C ALA A 463 -25.73 -8.14 -17.44
N HIS A 464 -25.17 -9.21 -18.01
CA HIS A 464 -23.97 -9.12 -18.83
C HIS A 464 -24.26 -8.41 -20.16
N TYR A 465 -23.23 -7.73 -20.66
CA TYR A 465 -23.26 -7.17 -22.01
C TYR A 465 -23.32 -8.30 -23.06
N PRO A 466 -24.27 -8.25 -24.01
CA PRO A 466 -24.40 -9.27 -25.05
C PRO A 466 -23.33 -9.09 -26.13
N GLU A 467 -22.12 -9.57 -25.88
CA GLU A 467 -21.00 -9.48 -26.79
C GLU A 467 -21.08 -10.54 -27.90
N LYS A 468 -20.81 -10.14 -29.12
CA LYS A 468 -20.72 -11.07 -30.26
C LYS A 468 -19.41 -11.86 -30.16
N VAL A 469 -19.50 -13.18 -30.29
CA VAL A 469 -18.35 -14.09 -30.33
C VAL A 469 -18.15 -14.63 -31.75
N ASP A 470 -16.97 -14.39 -32.32
CA ASP A 470 -16.55 -14.94 -33.59
C ASP A 470 -15.41 -15.95 -33.40
N GLY A 471 -15.33 -16.99 -34.28
CA GLY A 471 -14.23 -17.94 -34.31
C GLY A 471 -14.54 -19.33 -33.71
N HIS A 472 -13.51 -20.13 -33.51
CA HIS A 472 -13.59 -21.52 -33.03
C HIS A 472 -13.03 -21.66 -31.61
N LYS A 473 -13.57 -22.58 -30.83
CA LYS A 473 -12.99 -22.91 -29.52
C LYS A 473 -11.71 -23.70 -29.71
N THR A 474 -10.57 -23.03 -29.62
CA THR A 474 -9.25 -23.66 -29.81
C THR A 474 -8.22 -22.98 -28.91
N ARG A 475 -7.05 -23.63 -28.75
CA ARG A 475 -5.88 -23.02 -28.13
C ARG A 475 -5.10 -22.30 -29.24
N GLU A 476 -5.37 -21.01 -29.39
CA GLU A 476 -4.72 -20.17 -30.39
C GLU A 476 -3.71 -19.21 -29.74
N ARG A 477 -2.77 -18.76 -30.56
CA ARG A 477 -1.84 -17.72 -30.16
C ARG A 477 -2.58 -16.37 -30.12
N PRO A 478 -2.16 -15.46 -29.22
CA PRO A 478 -2.62 -14.07 -29.25
C PRO A 478 -2.35 -13.42 -30.61
N GLY A 479 -2.99 -12.27 -30.86
CA GLY A 479 -2.77 -11.46 -32.06
C GLY A 479 -1.33 -10.97 -32.20
N GLU A 480 -0.96 -10.49 -33.38
CA GLU A 480 0.42 -10.09 -33.73
C GLU A 480 0.96 -9.00 -32.80
N SER A 481 0.14 -8.05 -32.37
CA SER A 481 0.54 -6.96 -31.47
C SER A 481 1.07 -7.44 -30.09
N PHE A 482 0.64 -8.61 -29.64
CA PHE A 482 1.17 -9.23 -28.41
C PHE A 482 2.68 -9.47 -28.50
N PHE A 483 3.19 -9.88 -29.67
CA PHE A 483 4.61 -10.22 -29.86
C PHE A 483 5.53 -9.00 -29.91
N ASP A 484 4.99 -7.80 -29.90
CA ASP A 484 5.77 -6.60 -29.64
C ASP A 484 6.06 -6.47 -28.12
N PHE A 485 7.06 -7.19 -27.65
CA PHE A 485 7.47 -7.22 -26.25
C PHE A 485 8.30 -6.01 -25.83
N PHE A 486 8.78 -5.19 -26.74
CA PHE A 486 9.81 -4.20 -26.43
C PHE A 486 9.47 -2.74 -26.72
N SER A 487 8.47 -2.42 -27.55
CA SER A 487 8.12 -1.03 -27.85
C SER A 487 7.71 -0.24 -26.62
N GLN A 488 6.85 -0.80 -25.76
CA GLN A 488 6.43 -0.11 -24.54
C GLN A 488 7.52 -0.09 -23.44
N PRO A 489 8.32 -1.14 -23.18
CA PRO A 489 9.50 -1.03 -22.32
C PRO A 489 10.51 0.04 -22.78
N ARG A 490 10.71 0.23 -24.09
CA ARG A 490 11.53 1.31 -24.64
C ARG A 490 10.90 2.69 -24.38
N MET A 491 9.61 2.82 -24.61
CA MET A 491 8.87 4.04 -24.28
C MET A 491 9.01 4.38 -22.78
N PHE A 492 8.88 3.39 -21.90
CA PHE A 492 9.11 3.56 -20.47
C PHE A 492 10.53 4.06 -20.19
N TRP A 493 11.55 3.40 -20.74
CA TRP A 493 12.95 3.82 -20.59
C TRP A 493 13.20 5.23 -21.12
N ASN A 494 12.66 5.57 -22.29
CA ASN A 494 12.81 6.89 -22.90
C ASN A 494 12.15 8.00 -22.06
N SER A 495 11.12 7.66 -21.28
CA SER A 495 10.40 8.59 -20.42
C SER A 495 11.15 8.93 -19.13
N MET A 496 12.15 8.13 -18.76
CA MET A 496 12.89 8.28 -17.51
C MET A 496 13.95 9.36 -17.58
N THR A 497 14.10 10.13 -16.49
CA THR A 497 15.24 11.06 -16.30
C THR A 497 16.56 10.30 -16.19
N PRO A 498 17.73 10.97 -16.36
CA PRO A 498 19.03 10.32 -16.17
C PRO A 498 19.19 9.67 -14.79
N VAL A 499 18.63 10.26 -13.73
CA VAL A 499 18.65 9.72 -12.36
C VAL A 499 17.83 8.44 -12.26
N GLU A 500 16.61 8.44 -12.81
CA GLU A 500 15.75 7.25 -12.83
C GLU A 500 16.39 6.11 -13.64
N LYS A 501 17.01 6.42 -14.77
CA LYS A 501 17.76 5.45 -15.59
C LYS A 501 18.91 4.82 -14.81
N GLN A 502 19.69 5.62 -14.10
CA GLN A 502 20.76 5.12 -13.25
C GLN A 502 20.22 4.19 -12.16
N GLN A 503 19.15 4.57 -11.48
CA GLN A 503 18.51 3.73 -10.46
C GLN A 503 18.00 2.40 -11.02
N ILE A 504 17.48 2.37 -12.24
CA ILE A 504 17.08 1.15 -12.92
C ILE A 504 18.29 0.23 -13.12
N VAL A 505 19.38 0.76 -13.66
CA VAL A 505 20.63 -0.01 -13.87
C VAL A 505 21.17 -0.57 -12.56
N GLU A 506 21.23 0.25 -11.50
CA GLU A 506 21.68 -0.17 -10.16
C GLU A 506 20.80 -1.29 -9.59
N THR A 507 19.50 -1.23 -9.83
CA THR A 507 18.55 -2.26 -9.35
C THR A 507 18.72 -3.57 -10.13
N PHE A 508 18.94 -3.52 -11.44
CA PHE A 508 19.35 -4.70 -12.24
C PHE A 508 20.65 -5.30 -11.73
N ASN A 509 21.69 -4.46 -11.51
CA ASN A 509 22.98 -4.90 -11.02
C ASN A 509 22.86 -5.61 -9.68
N PHE A 510 22.05 -5.08 -8.75
CA PHE A 510 21.79 -5.71 -7.47
C PHE A 510 21.16 -7.10 -7.64
N HIS A 511 20.09 -7.22 -8.41
CA HIS A 511 19.38 -8.49 -8.55
C HIS A 511 20.19 -9.53 -9.32
N LEU A 512 20.75 -9.14 -10.46
CA LEU A 512 21.54 -10.05 -11.33
C LEU A 512 22.88 -10.41 -10.70
N GLY A 513 23.43 -9.59 -9.80
CA GLY A 513 24.61 -9.91 -9.03
C GLY A 513 24.46 -11.14 -8.12
N TYR A 514 23.22 -11.49 -7.73
CA TYR A 514 22.91 -12.70 -6.98
C TYR A 514 22.64 -13.93 -7.85
N VAL A 515 22.44 -13.76 -9.16
CA VAL A 515 22.23 -14.87 -10.10
C VAL A 515 23.56 -15.59 -10.34
N LYS A 516 23.61 -16.89 -10.05
CA LYS A 516 24.82 -17.69 -10.15
C LYS A 516 25.09 -18.15 -11.56
N SER A 517 24.05 -18.48 -12.33
CA SER A 517 24.15 -18.93 -13.71
C SER A 517 24.62 -17.81 -14.65
N LYS A 518 25.86 -17.92 -15.18
CA LYS A 518 26.37 -16.94 -16.14
C LYS A 518 25.58 -16.94 -17.46
N SER A 519 25.06 -18.09 -17.88
CA SER A 519 24.21 -18.18 -19.08
C SER A 519 22.86 -17.44 -18.90
N VAL A 520 22.23 -17.54 -17.74
CA VAL A 520 21.00 -16.78 -17.45
C VAL A 520 21.28 -15.28 -17.45
N ARG A 521 22.37 -14.84 -16.80
CA ARG A 521 22.76 -13.41 -16.83
C ARG A 521 22.97 -12.90 -18.25
N GLN A 522 23.61 -13.69 -19.11
CA GLN A 522 23.83 -13.33 -20.52
C GLN A 522 22.51 -13.23 -21.28
N GLN A 523 21.61 -14.21 -21.14
CA GLN A 523 20.30 -14.19 -21.80
C GLN A 523 19.47 -12.97 -21.39
N VAL A 524 19.48 -12.59 -20.11
CA VAL A 524 18.81 -11.38 -19.63
C VAL A 524 19.39 -10.12 -20.27
N VAL A 525 20.72 -9.99 -20.32
CA VAL A 525 21.40 -8.86 -20.97
C VAL A 525 21.03 -8.80 -22.46
N ASP A 526 21.07 -9.92 -23.16
CA ASP A 526 20.71 -10.00 -24.59
C ASP A 526 19.24 -9.61 -24.82
N MET A 527 18.33 -10.04 -23.93
CA MET A 527 16.92 -9.67 -23.97
C MET A 527 16.71 -8.16 -23.76
N PHE A 528 17.30 -7.58 -22.70
CA PHE A 528 17.15 -6.17 -22.39
C PHE A 528 17.98 -5.24 -23.29
N GLY A 529 18.92 -5.76 -24.07
CA GLY A 529 19.52 -5.08 -25.21
C GLY A 529 18.49 -4.60 -26.22
N ASN A 530 17.35 -5.29 -26.33
CA ASN A 530 16.21 -4.85 -27.14
C ASN A 530 15.44 -3.69 -26.54
N VAL A 531 15.61 -3.36 -25.29
CA VAL A 531 15.04 -2.14 -24.66
C VAL A 531 15.99 -0.96 -24.89
N ASP A 532 17.24 -1.09 -24.44
CA ASP A 532 18.27 -0.09 -24.66
C ASP A 532 19.67 -0.72 -24.56
N THR A 533 20.48 -0.57 -25.61
CA THR A 533 21.81 -1.20 -25.70
C THR A 533 22.78 -0.60 -24.66
N HIS A 534 22.70 0.70 -24.36
CA HIS A 534 23.58 1.34 -23.37
C HIS A 534 23.26 0.85 -21.96
N MET A 535 21.97 0.79 -21.62
CA MET A 535 21.51 0.21 -20.36
C MET A 535 22.02 -1.21 -20.17
N ALA A 536 21.78 -2.07 -21.15
CA ALA A 536 22.18 -3.48 -21.09
C ALA A 536 23.69 -3.66 -21.06
N THR A 537 24.46 -2.80 -21.73
CA THR A 537 25.94 -2.80 -21.67
C THR A 537 26.41 -2.44 -20.26
N ALA A 538 25.88 -1.39 -19.66
CA ALA A 538 26.24 -1.01 -18.29
C ALA A 538 25.92 -2.13 -17.26
N ILE A 539 24.81 -2.84 -17.48
CA ILE A 539 24.45 -4.01 -16.67
C ILE A 539 25.48 -5.14 -16.91
N ALA A 540 25.79 -5.46 -18.16
CA ALA A 540 26.72 -6.54 -18.54
C ALA A 540 28.09 -6.35 -17.89
N GLU A 541 28.64 -5.14 -17.94
CA GLU A 541 29.91 -4.77 -17.32
C GLU A 541 29.92 -5.06 -15.83
N SER A 542 28.82 -4.67 -15.14
CA SER A 542 28.68 -4.84 -13.67
C SER A 542 28.58 -6.31 -13.25
N ILE A 543 27.93 -7.17 -14.05
CA ILE A 543 27.66 -8.57 -13.69
C ILE A 543 28.60 -9.59 -14.39
N GLY A 544 29.59 -9.11 -15.15
CA GLY A 544 30.65 -9.93 -15.73
C GLY A 544 30.17 -10.85 -16.87
N VAL A 545 29.37 -10.31 -17.79
CA VAL A 545 28.95 -10.98 -19.04
C VAL A 545 29.25 -10.08 -20.25
N ASN A 546 29.04 -10.58 -21.46
CA ASN A 546 29.30 -9.79 -22.66
C ASN A 546 28.19 -8.75 -22.88
N PRO A 547 28.51 -7.57 -23.43
CA PRO A 547 27.50 -6.63 -23.91
C PRO A 547 26.55 -7.29 -24.91
N PRO A 548 25.30 -6.83 -25.02
CA PRO A 548 24.36 -7.35 -25.99
C PRO A 548 24.82 -7.01 -27.42
N LYS A 549 24.33 -7.75 -28.39
CA LYS A 549 24.45 -7.35 -29.79
C LYS A 549 23.62 -6.10 -30.02
N GLU A 550 24.09 -5.20 -30.91
CA GLU A 550 23.35 -3.98 -31.21
C GLU A 550 21.91 -4.28 -31.67
N SER A 551 20.97 -3.57 -31.07
CA SER A 551 19.58 -3.58 -31.49
C SER A 551 19.30 -2.40 -32.42
N HIS A 552 18.71 -2.67 -33.57
CA HIS A 552 18.59 -1.69 -34.67
C HIS A 552 17.24 -0.96 -34.74
N VAL A 553 16.40 -1.02 -33.72
CA VAL A 553 15.10 -0.34 -33.78
C VAL A 553 15.05 0.84 -32.82
N PRO A 554 15.33 2.06 -33.25
CA PRO A 554 15.14 3.24 -32.42
C PRO A 554 13.65 3.51 -32.26
N VAL A 555 13.05 3.19 -31.09
CA VAL A 555 11.77 3.74 -30.68
C VAL A 555 12.02 5.04 -29.97
N THR A 556 11.50 6.13 -30.53
CA THR A 556 11.65 7.49 -30.00
C THR A 556 10.45 7.92 -29.14
N LYS A 557 9.39 7.12 -29.07
CA LYS A 557 8.20 7.42 -28.26
C LYS A 557 8.58 7.53 -26.77
N SER A 558 8.00 8.50 -26.11
CA SER A 558 8.05 8.70 -24.65
C SER A 558 6.67 9.06 -24.13
N SER A 559 6.41 8.82 -22.85
CA SER A 559 5.20 9.19 -22.14
C SER A 559 5.63 9.88 -20.83
N PRO A 560 5.66 11.22 -20.79
CA PRO A 560 6.12 11.97 -19.62
C PRO A 560 5.39 11.62 -18.32
N ALA A 561 4.13 11.18 -18.39
CA ALA A 561 3.35 10.73 -17.25
C ALA A 561 4.00 9.52 -16.51
N LEU A 562 4.89 8.77 -17.17
CA LEU A 562 5.56 7.62 -16.55
C LEU A 562 6.69 8.00 -15.60
N SER A 563 7.32 9.17 -15.80
CA SER A 563 8.43 9.65 -14.94
C SER A 563 7.90 10.17 -13.61
N GLN A 564 8.53 9.76 -12.52
CA GLN A 564 8.25 10.27 -11.18
C GLN A 564 8.76 11.72 -10.97
N ALA A 565 9.57 12.26 -11.89
CA ALA A 565 9.98 13.64 -11.85
C ALA A 565 8.84 14.64 -12.13
N ASN A 566 7.77 14.16 -12.79
CA ASN A 566 6.59 14.96 -13.13
C ASN A 566 5.47 14.88 -12.08
N THR A 567 5.80 14.55 -10.84
CA THR A 567 4.87 14.42 -9.73
C THR A 567 4.78 15.71 -8.89
N ALA A 568 3.76 15.77 -8.01
CA ALA A 568 3.64 16.85 -7.03
C ALA A 568 4.63 16.68 -5.88
N TYR A 569 5.09 17.80 -5.32
CA TYR A 569 6.06 17.87 -4.25
C TYR A 569 5.52 18.74 -3.10
N TYR A 570 5.36 18.16 -1.91
CA TYR A 570 4.84 18.83 -0.73
C TYR A 570 5.72 18.58 0.50
N PRO A 571 5.86 19.55 1.43
CA PRO A 571 6.46 19.30 2.74
C PRO A 571 5.51 18.51 3.67
N TYR A 572 4.22 18.56 3.39
CA TYR A 572 3.15 17.94 4.18
C TYR A 572 3.41 16.45 4.39
N THR A 573 3.35 16.03 5.66
CA THR A 573 3.60 14.66 6.15
C THR A 573 5.02 14.11 5.92
N GLN A 574 5.96 14.91 5.45
CA GLN A 574 7.38 14.52 5.47
C GLN A 574 7.89 14.46 6.91
N LYS A 575 8.74 13.51 7.23
CA LYS A 575 9.21 13.26 8.59
C LYS A 575 10.60 13.86 8.82
N VAL A 576 10.73 14.75 9.81
CA VAL A 576 11.98 15.44 10.15
C VAL A 576 12.52 14.96 11.48
N ALA A 577 13.78 14.52 11.50
CA ALA A 577 14.52 14.25 12.73
C ALA A 577 15.19 15.52 13.23
N VAL A 578 14.85 15.98 14.43
CA VAL A 578 15.46 17.13 15.10
C VAL A 578 16.52 16.64 16.07
N LEU A 579 17.80 16.83 15.74
CA LEU A 579 18.94 16.33 16.51
C LEU A 579 19.40 17.39 17.50
N ILE A 580 19.07 17.25 18.79
CA ILE A 580 19.15 18.32 19.80
C ILE A 580 19.77 17.87 21.13
N GLY A 581 20.58 18.76 21.74
CA GLY A 581 21.09 18.65 23.09
C GLY A 581 20.79 19.93 23.89
N ASN A 582 21.26 20.04 25.15
CA ASN A 582 21.07 21.25 25.97
C ASN A 582 21.83 22.46 25.44
N GLY A 583 21.38 23.68 25.77
CA GLY A 583 22.03 24.94 25.44
C GLY A 583 21.82 25.37 23.98
N PHE A 584 20.74 24.93 23.35
CA PHE A 584 20.32 25.44 22.05
C PHE A 584 19.67 26.82 22.16
N ASN A 585 19.65 27.58 21.05
CA ASN A 585 18.93 28.85 20.99
C ASN A 585 17.40 28.56 20.95
N GLY A 586 16.71 28.76 22.09
CA GLY A 586 15.30 28.40 22.24
C GLY A 586 14.39 29.16 21.29
N LYS A 587 14.63 30.48 21.09
CA LYS A 587 13.82 31.30 20.19
C LYS A 587 13.96 30.87 18.73
N GLU A 588 15.19 30.56 18.26
CA GLU A 588 15.44 30.07 16.90
C GLU A 588 14.75 28.74 16.68
N VAL A 589 14.99 27.77 17.57
CA VAL A 589 14.44 26.40 17.43
C VAL A 589 12.94 26.40 17.50
N LYS A 590 12.32 27.14 18.44
CA LYS A 590 10.88 27.26 18.53
C LYS A 590 10.26 27.81 17.24
N ASN A 591 10.82 28.88 16.69
CA ASN A 591 10.32 29.48 15.45
C ASN A 591 10.36 28.50 14.26
N VAL A 592 11.39 27.66 14.18
CA VAL A 592 11.50 26.63 13.14
C VAL A 592 10.51 25.49 13.37
N LEU A 593 10.41 24.96 14.59
CA LEU A 593 9.49 23.87 14.90
C LEU A 593 8.03 24.26 14.70
N ASP A 594 7.63 25.47 15.17
CA ASP A 594 6.28 25.98 14.98
C ASP A 594 5.95 26.12 13.49
N TYR A 595 6.92 26.54 12.67
CA TYR A 595 6.72 26.70 11.22
C TYR A 595 6.64 25.35 10.50
N LEU A 596 7.50 24.39 10.83
CA LEU A 596 7.43 23.02 10.31
C LEU A 596 6.07 22.39 10.63
N HIS A 597 5.61 22.53 11.87
CA HIS A 597 4.29 22.05 12.29
C HIS A 597 3.16 22.73 11.50
N HIS A 598 3.24 24.06 11.30
CA HIS A 598 2.26 24.79 10.49
C HIS A 598 2.19 24.28 9.04
N CYS A 599 3.32 23.85 8.48
CA CYS A 599 3.40 23.23 7.16
C CYS A 599 2.99 21.75 7.14
N GLY A 600 2.53 21.18 8.25
CA GLY A 600 2.09 19.80 8.37
C GLY A 600 3.22 18.76 8.31
N VAL A 601 4.43 19.14 8.67
CA VAL A 601 5.60 18.26 8.74
C VAL A 601 5.55 17.45 10.04
N PHE A 602 5.84 16.16 9.99
CA PHE A 602 5.99 15.32 11.16
C PHE A 602 7.37 15.48 11.79
N ILE A 603 7.43 15.63 13.11
CA ILE A 603 8.66 15.99 13.82
C ILE A 603 8.93 14.96 14.93
N ASP A 604 10.14 14.37 14.89
CA ASP A 604 10.68 13.61 16.01
C ASP A 604 11.87 14.35 16.63
N ILE A 605 11.82 14.55 17.94
CA ILE A 605 12.91 15.15 18.73
C ILE A 605 13.83 14.06 19.22
N ILE A 606 15.09 14.09 18.77
CA ILE A 606 16.09 13.06 19.03
C ILE A 606 17.25 13.60 19.86
N SER A 607 17.60 12.91 20.94
CA SER A 607 18.75 13.24 21.78
C SER A 607 19.48 11.98 22.30
N GLU A 608 20.48 12.18 23.15
CA GLU A 608 21.20 11.08 23.83
C GLU A 608 20.29 10.30 24.79
N ASN A 609 19.39 10.99 25.50
CA ASN A 609 18.51 10.41 26.52
C ASN A 609 17.07 10.92 26.33
N LEU A 610 16.09 10.11 26.75
CA LEU A 610 14.72 10.56 26.93
C LEU A 610 14.61 11.60 28.05
N GLY A 611 13.49 12.30 28.10
CA GLY A 611 13.22 13.39 29.04
C GLY A 611 13.32 14.74 28.36
N THR A 612 13.79 15.77 29.05
CA THR A 612 13.73 17.15 28.58
C THR A 612 15.12 17.72 28.32
N VAL A 613 15.30 18.37 27.18
CA VAL A 613 16.45 19.23 26.89
C VAL A 613 16.08 20.70 27.12
N LYS A 614 17.06 21.53 27.54
CA LYS A 614 16.85 22.94 27.88
C LYS A 614 17.66 23.85 26.97
N GLY A 615 17.00 24.86 26.44
CA GLY A 615 17.61 25.96 25.71
C GLY A 615 18.39 26.91 26.61
N ASP A 616 19.15 27.81 26.00
CA ASP A 616 19.89 28.88 26.65
C ASP A 616 19.00 29.95 27.32
N ASP A 617 17.77 30.08 26.83
CA ASP A 617 16.68 30.93 27.35
C ASP A 617 15.77 30.25 28.38
N GLY A 618 16.08 28.99 28.74
CA GLY A 618 15.29 28.18 29.66
C GLY A 618 14.10 27.43 29.02
N MET A 619 13.89 27.56 27.70
CA MET A 619 12.91 26.79 26.98
C MET A 619 13.15 25.28 27.17
N GLN A 620 12.09 24.51 27.33
CA GLN A 620 12.15 23.06 27.50
C GLN A 620 11.50 22.35 26.30
N ILE A 621 12.17 21.33 25.78
CA ILE A 621 11.66 20.48 24.70
C ILE A 621 11.76 19.03 25.18
N GLU A 622 10.65 18.29 25.06
CA GLU A 622 10.61 16.85 25.36
C GLU A 622 11.24 16.03 24.23
N VAL A 623 12.03 15.05 24.59
CA VAL A 623 12.73 14.15 23.66
C VAL A 623 11.84 12.95 23.39
N ASN A 624 11.43 12.76 22.14
CA ASN A 624 10.55 11.67 21.72
C ASN A 624 11.28 10.33 21.61
N THR A 625 12.54 10.34 21.15
CA THR A 625 13.32 9.13 20.91
C THR A 625 14.82 9.39 21.12
N ILE A 626 15.63 8.33 21.11
CA ILE A 626 17.07 8.40 21.30
C ILE A 626 17.81 7.79 20.11
N PHE A 627 19.07 8.20 19.88
CA PHE A 627 19.88 7.72 18.76
C PHE A 627 20.02 6.20 18.69
N THR A 628 19.94 5.49 19.83
CA THR A 628 20.03 4.02 19.87
C THR A 628 18.74 3.30 19.50
N SER A 629 17.61 4.00 19.41
CA SER A 629 16.31 3.42 19.09
C SER A 629 15.74 3.89 17.75
N THR A 630 16.51 4.70 17.00
CA THR A 630 16.09 5.18 15.68
C THR A 630 17.28 5.31 14.71
N TYR A 631 16.99 5.46 13.42
CA TYR A 631 17.98 5.52 12.36
C TYR A 631 17.67 6.65 11.40
N SER A 632 18.70 7.28 10.83
CA SER A 632 18.57 8.41 9.90
C SER A 632 17.71 8.07 8.66
N VAL A 633 17.76 6.82 8.20
CA VAL A 633 16.98 6.36 7.03
C VAL A 633 15.46 6.45 7.22
N LEU A 634 14.97 6.43 8.47
CA LEU A 634 13.55 6.49 8.79
C LEU A 634 12.93 7.89 8.61
N TYR A 635 13.77 8.89 8.35
CA TYR A 635 13.38 10.30 8.21
C TYR A 635 13.61 10.80 6.80
N ASP A 636 12.77 11.72 6.36
CA ASP A 636 12.87 12.36 5.04
C ASP A 636 13.85 13.54 5.05
N SER A 637 14.07 14.14 6.23
CA SER A 637 14.95 15.28 6.42
C SER A 637 15.54 15.30 7.85
N LEU A 638 16.64 16.05 8.02
CA LEU A 638 17.22 16.34 9.34
C LEU A 638 17.17 17.82 9.64
N TYR A 639 16.90 18.18 10.91
CA TYR A 639 17.18 19.47 11.48
C TYR A 639 18.23 19.33 12.57
N VAL A 640 19.46 19.72 12.26
CA VAL A 640 20.61 19.59 13.19
C VAL A 640 20.68 20.83 14.07
N VAL A 641 20.23 20.70 15.31
CA VAL A 641 20.26 21.79 16.29
C VAL A 641 21.57 21.76 17.08
N GLY A 642 22.10 20.56 17.37
CA GLY A 642 23.32 20.42 18.19
C GLY A 642 23.06 20.71 19.67
N GLY A 643 24.06 21.17 20.37
CA GLY A 643 23.98 21.44 21.81
C GLY A 643 24.91 20.54 22.62
N LYS A 644 24.70 20.49 23.94
CA LYS A 644 25.51 19.72 24.89
C LYS A 644 24.74 18.55 25.50
N THR A 645 25.43 17.43 25.73
CA THR A 645 24.91 16.26 26.43
C THR A 645 25.93 15.77 27.47
N LYS A 646 25.58 14.74 28.23
CA LYS A 646 26.51 14.13 29.19
C LYS A 646 27.74 13.52 28.52
N ASN A 647 27.55 12.95 27.31
CA ASN A 647 28.64 12.37 26.52
C ASN A 647 28.72 13.10 25.16
N GLU A 648 29.33 14.29 25.19
CA GLU A 648 29.45 15.14 23.99
C GLU A 648 30.16 14.45 22.81
N ALA A 649 31.17 13.60 23.08
CA ALA A 649 31.89 12.93 21.99
C ALA A 649 31.00 11.92 21.29
N LYS A 650 30.22 11.13 22.03
CA LYS A 650 29.23 10.22 21.44
C LYS A 650 28.12 10.96 20.70
N PHE A 651 27.55 11.98 21.31
CA PHE A 651 26.50 12.80 20.71
C PHE A 651 26.93 13.41 19.38
N ARG A 652 28.14 13.96 19.32
CA ARG A 652 28.72 14.48 18.06
C ARG A 652 28.92 13.38 17.02
N SER A 653 29.33 12.18 17.44
CA SER A 653 29.49 11.02 16.55
C SER A 653 28.16 10.57 15.98
N ASP A 654 27.12 10.50 16.82
CA ASP A 654 25.77 10.10 16.41
C ASP A 654 25.18 11.10 15.39
N ILE A 655 25.28 12.41 15.65
CA ILE A 655 24.89 13.46 14.70
C ILE A 655 25.63 13.31 13.36
N LYS A 656 26.96 13.11 13.40
CA LYS A 656 27.75 12.95 12.16
C LYS A 656 27.29 11.73 11.36
N SER A 657 26.95 10.63 12.03
CA SER A 657 26.45 9.42 11.37
C SER A 657 25.10 9.67 10.68
N PHE A 658 24.16 10.33 11.38
CA PHE A 658 22.87 10.73 10.81
C PHE A 658 23.03 11.65 9.61
N VAL A 659 23.84 12.69 9.74
CA VAL A 659 24.11 13.65 8.64
C VAL A 659 24.74 12.96 7.44
N LYS A 660 25.76 12.09 7.66
CA LYS A 660 26.44 11.36 6.58
C LYS A 660 25.46 10.48 5.81
N GLU A 661 24.59 9.77 6.50
CA GLU A 661 23.60 8.87 5.89
C GLU A 661 22.53 9.65 5.13
N ALA A 662 21.94 10.70 5.73
CA ALA A 662 20.98 11.57 5.07
C ALA A 662 21.58 12.26 3.83
N TYR A 663 22.83 12.72 3.93
CA TYR A 663 23.54 13.33 2.81
C TYR A 663 23.77 12.32 1.67
N LYS A 664 24.20 11.09 1.97
CA LYS A 664 24.35 10.00 1.01
C LYS A 664 23.05 9.68 0.28
N HIS A 665 21.92 9.78 0.99
CA HIS A 665 20.59 9.53 0.43
C HIS A 665 19.94 10.79 -0.18
N TYR A 666 20.72 11.84 -0.44
CA TYR A 666 20.27 13.09 -1.09
C TYR A 666 19.18 13.85 -0.31
N LYS A 667 18.95 13.54 0.98
CA LYS A 667 17.89 14.14 1.81
C LYS A 667 18.22 15.55 2.24
N PRO A 668 17.24 16.46 2.39
CA PRO A 668 17.47 17.82 2.88
C PRO A 668 17.97 17.83 4.34
N ILE A 669 18.83 18.79 4.67
CA ILE A 669 19.41 18.98 6.01
C ILE A 669 19.35 20.46 6.37
N GLY A 670 18.59 20.80 7.41
CA GLY A 670 18.63 22.11 8.06
C GLY A 670 19.67 22.14 9.18
N VAL A 671 20.40 23.22 9.32
CA VAL A 671 21.47 23.38 10.32
C VAL A 671 21.23 24.65 11.11
N ALA A 672 20.92 24.53 12.41
CA ALA A 672 20.77 25.66 13.31
C ALA A 672 22.10 26.39 13.55
N THR A 673 22.03 27.63 13.98
CA THR A 673 23.23 28.48 14.28
C THR A 673 24.15 27.79 15.29
N THR A 674 23.61 27.15 16.31
CA THR A 674 24.38 26.37 17.33
C THR A 674 25.12 25.17 16.76
N ALA A 675 24.64 24.59 15.66
CA ALA A 675 25.24 23.44 15.01
C ALA A 675 26.23 23.80 13.88
N ALA A 676 26.39 25.06 13.52
CA ALA A 676 27.26 25.46 12.42
C ALA A 676 28.71 24.97 12.56
N SER A 677 29.19 24.84 13.81
CA SER A 677 30.54 24.33 14.14
C SER A 677 30.76 22.85 13.76
N TYR A 678 29.70 22.04 13.61
CA TYR A 678 29.84 20.65 13.15
C TYR A 678 30.25 20.54 11.67
N PHE A 679 30.09 21.63 10.90
CA PHE A 679 30.34 21.75 9.46
C PHE A 679 31.55 22.63 9.12
N ASN A 680 32.38 23.05 10.09
CA ASN A 680 33.49 23.99 9.90
C ASN A 680 34.56 23.57 8.87
N ASN A 681 34.71 22.25 8.63
CA ASN A 681 35.68 21.71 7.67
C ASN A 681 35.07 21.40 6.30
N THR A 682 33.84 21.86 6.03
CA THR A 682 33.15 21.63 4.75
C THR A 682 32.95 22.95 4.01
N ASN A 683 33.09 22.93 2.67
CA ASN A 683 32.77 24.09 1.85
C ASN A 683 31.23 24.25 1.78
N LYS A 684 30.69 25.09 2.68
CA LYS A 684 29.24 25.31 2.84
C LYS A 684 28.53 25.67 1.53
N ASN A 685 29.22 26.32 0.59
CA ASN A 685 28.65 26.77 -0.69
C ASN A 685 28.41 25.63 -1.70
N ASN A 686 28.94 24.44 -1.46
CA ASN A 686 28.83 23.29 -2.36
C ASN A 686 27.98 22.15 -1.81
N LEU A 687 27.25 22.37 -0.72
CA LEU A 687 26.43 21.34 -0.07
C LEU A 687 24.98 21.43 -0.54
N ALA A 688 24.67 20.91 -1.72
CA ALA A 688 23.30 20.90 -2.25
C ALA A 688 22.30 20.29 -1.25
N GLY A 689 21.20 21.02 -0.97
CA GLY A 689 20.17 20.59 -0.03
C GLY A 689 20.54 20.68 1.46
N VAL A 690 21.64 21.35 1.80
CA VAL A 690 21.98 21.72 3.18
C VAL A 690 21.73 23.21 3.37
N VAL A 691 20.79 23.55 4.24
CA VAL A 691 20.38 24.95 4.52
C VAL A 691 20.92 25.32 5.90
N PHE A 692 21.63 26.46 6.00
CA PHE A 692 22.19 26.96 7.23
C PHE A 692 21.40 28.17 7.76
N ALA A 693 21.09 28.17 9.07
CA ALA A 693 20.41 29.29 9.74
C ALA A 693 21.36 30.47 10.00
N GLU A 694 22.66 30.20 10.09
CA GLU A 694 23.67 31.23 10.35
C GLU A 694 23.64 32.31 9.26
N ASN A 695 23.35 33.58 9.64
CA ASN A 695 23.21 34.72 8.73
C ASN A 695 22.12 34.58 7.65
N ASN A 696 21.14 33.73 7.84
CA ASN A 696 20.05 33.45 6.88
C ASN A 696 18.68 33.81 7.48
N PRO A 697 18.13 35.00 7.23
CA PRO A 697 16.80 35.37 7.72
C PRO A 697 15.66 34.57 7.10
N ASN A 698 15.86 33.92 5.94
CA ASN A 698 14.87 33.11 5.21
C ASN A 698 15.02 31.62 5.49
N PHE A 699 15.81 31.22 6.48
CA PHE A 699 16.17 29.84 6.76
C PHE A 699 14.96 28.88 6.77
N LYS A 700 13.91 29.22 7.52
CA LYS A 700 12.73 28.35 7.67
C LYS A 700 12.00 28.09 6.36
N ASP A 701 11.86 29.14 5.52
CA ASP A 701 11.20 29.04 4.22
C ASP A 701 12.02 28.22 3.23
N GLU A 702 13.34 28.44 3.20
CA GLU A 702 14.27 27.66 2.37
C GLU A 702 14.34 26.21 2.84
N PHE A 703 14.33 25.96 4.15
CA PHE A 703 14.36 24.60 4.68
C PHE A 703 13.05 23.83 4.39
N VAL A 704 11.89 24.47 4.53
CA VAL A 704 10.60 23.86 4.15
C VAL A 704 10.54 23.59 2.65
N SER A 705 11.06 24.52 1.83
CA SER A 705 11.16 24.30 0.38
C SER A 705 12.08 23.12 0.04
N ALA A 706 13.18 22.97 0.78
CA ALA A 706 14.09 21.84 0.63
C ALA A 706 13.40 20.51 1.05
N ILE A 707 12.63 20.52 2.15
CA ILE A 707 11.84 19.35 2.59
C ILE A 707 10.83 18.96 1.50
N ALA A 708 10.14 19.93 0.90
CA ALA A 708 9.21 19.69 -0.21
C ALA A 708 9.91 19.03 -1.41
N GLN A 709 11.11 19.49 -1.76
CA GLN A 709 11.90 18.94 -2.87
C GLN A 709 12.37 17.50 -2.63
N GLN A 710 12.49 17.06 -1.39
CA GLN A 710 12.85 15.71 -0.92
C GLN A 710 14.26 15.23 -1.30
N ARG A 711 14.73 15.40 -2.54
CA ARG A 711 16.03 14.87 -3.01
C ARG A 711 16.82 15.89 -3.80
N PHE A 712 18.13 15.94 -3.53
CA PHE A 712 19.10 16.84 -4.17
C PHE A 712 20.09 16.04 -5.00
N TRP A 713 19.67 15.65 -6.20
CA TRP A 713 20.42 14.77 -7.10
C TRP A 713 21.72 15.38 -7.65
N ASN A 714 21.89 16.69 -7.51
CA ASN A 714 23.10 17.42 -7.93
C ASN A 714 24.25 17.37 -6.90
N ARG A 715 24.13 16.57 -5.86
CA ARG A 715 25.25 16.30 -4.93
C ARG A 715 26.36 15.54 -5.62
N LYS A 716 27.61 16.03 -5.42
CA LYS A 716 28.84 15.41 -5.94
C LYS A 716 29.53 14.57 -4.85
#